data_6625a33adbf0235451c617a7a7b80e45
#
_entry.id   6625a33adbf0235451c617a7a7b80e45
#
_cell.length_a   1.000
_cell.length_b   1.000
_cell.length_c   1.000
_cell.angle_alpha   90.00
_cell.angle_beta   90.00
_cell.angle_gamma   90.00
#
_symmetry.space_group_name_H-M   'P 1'
#
loop_
_entity.id
_entity.type
_entity.pdbx_description
1 polymer ?
#
loop_
_entity_poly.entity_id
_entity_poly.type
_entity_poly.pdbx_seq_one_letter_code
_entity_poly.pdbx_strand_id
1 'polypeptide(L)'
;MFTKILIANRGEIACRVIKTARKMGIATVAVYSDADRDAVHVEMADEAVHIGPSPAVQSYLVPEKIIAACKATGAQAVHPGYGFLSERAAFCEALEAEGIVFIGPKPKAIKAMGDKIESKKFANAAKVSTVPGWLGVIENADHAEKIAGEIGYPVMIKASAGGGGKGMRIAWDQSEVRDGFDRARSEAKSSFGDDRVFIEKFVVDPRHIEIQVLADAHGNALYLGERECSIQRRNQKVAEEAPSPFLDAKTRKAMGEQSVALARAVDYQSAGTVEFIVDKDKNFYFLEMNTRLQVEHPVTELVTGIDLVEQMIRVAAGEKLTLKQGDIKLNGWAVESRLYAEDPYRNFLPSIGRLTRYRPPEEGQFGDIVIRNDTGVTEGSEISMFYDPMLAKLCTWAPTRLEAIDAMSEALDSFVVDGIEHNIPFLAALMQHPRWREGAISTGFISEEYPDGFAPIVPNSEEKAVLASIATAVELLRRDRLDRLGGRLAPHSGALKRDWVVKIGEDYLSASILEGMISIPMEIDLSIDGGKALTVSSDWRPGDLIWRGTVGKHRVAAQIRPVANGLRIAWKGMSVTARAMLPRTAELERLMPEKVAPDTSKLLLCPMPGLVVSIAVAEGQEVKAGETLAVVEAMKMENVLRAERDLVVSKLNAKPGDSLAVDAVIMEFA
;
A
#
# COMPACT_ATOMS: atom_id res chain seq x y z
N MET A 1 -17.57 23.50 -19.67
CA MET A 1 -16.36 22.68 -19.43
C MET A 1 -15.19 23.61 -19.13
N PHE A 2 -14.31 23.25 -18.20
CA PHE A 2 -13.14 24.05 -17.85
C PHE A 2 -12.08 24.00 -18.96
N THR A 3 -11.30 25.06 -19.09
CA THR A 3 -10.12 25.11 -19.97
C THR A 3 -8.81 24.89 -19.21
N LYS A 4 -8.80 25.20 -17.91
CA LYS A 4 -7.64 25.02 -17.02
C LYS A 4 -8.07 24.70 -15.59
N ILE A 5 -7.46 23.68 -14.99
CA ILE A 5 -7.69 23.29 -13.61
C ILE A 5 -6.38 23.25 -12.83
N LEU A 6 -6.43 23.54 -11.52
CA LEU A 6 -5.31 23.34 -10.60
C LEU A 6 -5.52 22.03 -9.80
N ILE A 7 -4.44 21.31 -9.60
CA ILE A 7 -4.45 20.06 -8.82
C ILE A 7 -3.81 20.35 -7.47
N ALA A 8 -4.64 20.43 -6.42
CA ALA A 8 -4.20 20.74 -5.04
C ALA A 8 -3.73 19.48 -4.32
N ASN A 9 -2.84 18.74 -4.96
CA ASN A 9 -2.28 17.49 -4.43
C ASN A 9 -0.91 17.21 -5.08
N ARG A 10 -0.29 16.09 -4.71
CA ARG A 10 1.03 15.67 -5.15
C ARG A 10 1.06 14.17 -5.51
N GLY A 11 2.22 13.71 -6.00
CA GLY A 11 2.50 12.28 -6.18
C GLY A 11 1.57 11.62 -7.21
N GLU A 12 1.22 10.36 -6.96
CA GLU A 12 0.52 9.54 -7.94
C GLU A 12 -0.87 10.08 -8.28
N ILE A 13 -1.62 10.64 -7.29
CA ILE A 13 -2.97 11.15 -7.57
C ILE A 13 -2.93 12.42 -8.43
N ALA A 14 -1.92 13.27 -8.24
CA ALA A 14 -1.75 14.43 -9.12
C ALA A 14 -1.45 13.97 -10.55
N CYS A 15 -0.54 13.02 -10.75
CA CYS A 15 -0.26 12.41 -12.04
C CYS A 15 -1.53 11.78 -12.67
N ARG A 16 -2.32 11.07 -11.85
CA ARG A 16 -3.59 10.44 -12.27
C ARG A 16 -4.60 11.47 -12.80
N VAL A 17 -4.78 12.58 -12.07
CA VAL A 17 -5.69 13.66 -12.48
C VAL A 17 -5.18 14.34 -13.75
N ILE A 18 -3.88 14.63 -13.85
CA ILE A 18 -3.26 15.22 -15.05
C ILE A 18 -3.52 14.35 -16.29
N LYS A 19 -3.36 13.02 -16.18
CA LYS A 19 -3.61 12.08 -17.29
C LYS A 19 -5.04 12.23 -17.85
N THR A 20 -6.06 12.30 -16.98
CA THR A 20 -7.45 12.47 -17.41
C THR A 20 -7.73 13.88 -17.94
N ALA A 21 -7.28 14.93 -17.24
CA ALA A 21 -7.46 16.30 -17.70
C ALA A 21 -6.87 16.49 -19.11
N ARG A 22 -5.67 15.95 -19.37
CA ARG A 22 -5.03 15.98 -20.69
C ARG A 22 -5.85 15.27 -21.77
N LYS A 23 -6.43 14.08 -21.47
CA LYS A 23 -7.36 13.39 -22.38
C LYS A 23 -8.60 14.22 -22.70
N MET A 24 -9.06 15.03 -21.75
CA MET A 24 -10.19 15.95 -21.94
C MET A 24 -9.82 17.27 -22.60
N GLY A 25 -8.55 17.52 -22.94
CA GLY A 25 -8.07 18.78 -23.53
C GLY A 25 -8.05 19.94 -22.52
N ILE A 26 -7.95 19.66 -21.21
CA ILE A 26 -7.93 20.65 -20.13
C ILE A 26 -6.48 20.85 -19.68
N ALA A 27 -6.02 22.11 -19.70
CA ALA A 27 -4.70 22.47 -19.18
C ALA A 27 -4.64 22.31 -17.65
N THR A 28 -3.47 21.94 -17.16
CA THR A 28 -3.25 21.59 -15.76
C THR A 28 -2.20 22.47 -15.09
N VAL A 29 -2.47 22.84 -13.83
CA VAL A 29 -1.52 23.52 -12.96
C VAL A 29 -1.20 22.61 -11.80
N ALA A 30 0.07 22.22 -11.65
CA ALA A 30 0.55 21.54 -10.46
C ALA A 30 0.98 22.55 -9.40
N VAL A 31 0.84 22.18 -8.12
CA VAL A 31 1.47 22.90 -7.01
C VAL A 31 2.54 22.01 -6.38
N TYR A 32 3.63 22.62 -5.89
CA TYR A 32 4.72 21.85 -5.30
C TYR A 32 5.41 22.57 -4.15
N SER A 33 5.85 21.80 -3.15
CA SER A 33 6.73 22.25 -2.09
C SER A 33 8.20 22.11 -2.48
N ASP A 34 9.11 22.57 -1.61
CA ASP A 34 10.56 22.41 -1.85
C ASP A 34 10.97 20.95 -2.11
N ALA A 35 10.38 19.99 -1.39
CA ALA A 35 10.67 18.56 -1.54
C ALA A 35 10.14 17.96 -2.86
N ASP A 36 9.19 18.59 -3.50
CA ASP A 36 8.54 18.08 -4.73
C ASP A 36 8.97 18.84 -5.99
N ARG A 37 10.00 19.67 -5.92
CA ARG A 37 10.45 20.51 -7.05
C ARG A 37 10.65 19.71 -8.33
N ASP A 38 11.25 18.55 -8.24
CA ASP A 38 11.59 17.67 -9.35
C ASP A 38 10.64 16.44 -9.43
N ALA A 39 9.44 16.55 -8.83
CA ALA A 39 8.49 15.45 -8.82
C ALA A 39 7.78 15.28 -10.18
N VAL A 40 7.42 14.03 -10.50
CA VAL A 40 6.80 13.67 -11.79
C VAL A 40 5.56 14.50 -12.12
N HIS A 41 4.69 14.79 -11.14
CA HIS A 41 3.48 15.58 -11.36
C HIS A 41 3.78 17.03 -11.75
N VAL A 42 4.92 17.58 -11.28
CA VAL A 42 5.39 18.93 -11.64
C VAL A 42 5.84 18.96 -13.11
N GLU A 43 6.61 17.94 -13.52
CA GLU A 43 7.07 17.79 -14.90
C GLU A 43 5.92 17.51 -15.87
N MET A 44 4.91 16.74 -15.43
CA MET A 44 3.76 16.37 -16.25
C MET A 44 2.79 17.53 -16.51
N ALA A 45 2.65 18.48 -15.59
CA ALA A 45 1.66 19.56 -15.69
C ALA A 45 2.06 20.60 -16.76
N ASP A 46 1.07 21.33 -17.29
CA ASP A 46 1.33 22.41 -18.25
C ASP A 46 1.96 23.63 -17.59
N GLU A 47 1.60 23.90 -16.33
CA GLU A 47 2.17 24.93 -15.47
C GLU A 47 2.41 24.38 -14.06
N ALA A 48 3.37 24.95 -13.33
CA ALA A 48 3.64 24.58 -11.95
C ALA A 48 3.92 25.79 -11.06
N VAL A 49 3.39 25.77 -9.82
CA VAL A 49 3.52 26.87 -8.86
C VAL A 49 4.13 26.36 -7.57
N HIS A 50 5.24 26.97 -7.14
CA HIS A 50 5.86 26.71 -5.85
C HIS A 50 5.01 27.29 -4.73
N ILE A 51 4.68 26.47 -3.70
CA ILE A 51 3.80 26.83 -2.59
C ILE A 51 4.49 26.85 -1.21
N GLY A 52 5.80 26.66 -1.18
CA GLY A 52 6.58 26.87 0.06
C GLY A 52 7.38 25.66 0.53
N PRO A 53 7.76 25.64 1.82
CA PRO A 53 8.62 24.62 2.41
C PRO A 53 8.05 23.21 2.36
N SER A 54 8.93 22.21 2.53
CA SER A 54 8.60 20.79 2.45
C SER A 54 7.48 20.32 3.40
N PRO A 55 7.38 20.75 4.69
CA PRO A 55 6.29 20.31 5.55
C PRO A 55 4.91 20.69 4.99
N ALA A 56 3.99 19.73 4.92
CA ALA A 56 2.65 19.93 4.36
C ALA A 56 1.87 21.06 5.03
N VAL A 57 2.03 21.24 6.34
CA VAL A 57 1.39 22.33 7.13
C VAL A 57 1.83 23.72 6.70
N GLN A 58 2.96 23.86 6.01
CA GLN A 58 3.50 25.11 5.49
C GLN A 58 3.32 25.27 3.98
N SER A 59 2.75 24.28 3.30
CA SER A 59 2.58 24.24 1.84
C SER A 59 1.19 23.74 1.44
N TYR A 60 1.01 22.45 1.23
CA TYR A 60 -0.23 21.83 0.72
C TYR A 60 -1.47 22.00 1.60
N LEU A 61 -1.29 22.24 2.90
CA LEU A 61 -2.38 22.44 3.87
C LEU A 61 -2.71 23.93 4.10
N VAL A 62 -2.17 24.85 3.28
CA VAL A 62 -2.40 26.29 3.36
C VAL A 62 -3.34 26.73 2.23
N PRO A 63 -4.66 26.89 2.48
CA PRO A 63 -5.65 27.25 1.45
C PRO A 63 -5.30 28.50 0.66
N GLU A 64 -4.77 29.53 1.32
CA GLU A 64 -4.45 30.83 0.73
C GLU A 64 -3.38 30.70 -0.38
N LYS A 65 -2.43 29.79 -0.23
CA LYS A 65 -1.40 29.53 -1.25
C LYS A 65 -1.98 28.86 -2.49
N ILE A 66 -2.91 27.92 -2.30
CA ILE A 66 -3.62 27.25 -3.41
C ILE A 66 -4.49 28.27 -4.16
N ILE A 67 -5.26 29.10 -3.46
CA ILE A 67 -6.09 30.16 -4.04
C ILE A 67 -5.22 31.17 -4.80
N ALA A 68 -4.08 31.59 -4.22
CA ALA A 68 -3.15 32.49 -4.88
C ALA A 68 -2.59 31.88 -6.18
N ALA A 69 -2.25 30.59 -6.18
CA ALA A 69 -1.80 29.87 -7.36
C ALA A 69 -2.89 29.81 -8.45
N CYS A 70 -4.16 29.56 -8.08
CA CYS A 70 -5.28 29.64 -9.02
C CYS A 70 -5.41 31.02 -9.68
N LYS A 71 -5.36 32.08 -8.88
CA LYS A 71 -5.45 33.48 -9.38
C LYS A 71 -4.29 33.83 -10.30
N ALA A 72 -3.08 33.41 -9.95
CA ALA A 72 -1.88 33.69 -10.74
C ALA A 72 -1.88 32.99 -12.10
N THR A 73 -2.46 31.80 -12.19
CA THR A 73 -2.47 30.97 -13.41
C THR A 73 -3.77 31.06 -14.19
N GLY A 74 -4.81 31.64 -13.62
CA GLY A 74 -6.14 31.68 -14.20
C GLY A 74 -6.86 30.31 -14.20
N ALA A 75 -6.52 29.40 -13.27
CA ALA A 75 -7.21 28.14 -13.12
C ALA A 75 -8.65 28.37 -12.63
N GLN A 76 -9.61 27.75 -13.30
CA GLN A 76 -11.05 27.93 -13.09
C GLN A 76 -11.61 27.02 -11.98
N ALA A 77 -10.93 25.90 -11.76
CA ALA A 77 -11.36 24.90 -10.79
C ALA A 77 -10.14 24.23 -10.12
N VAL A 78 -10.38 23.66 -8.96
CA VAL A 78 -9.39 22.92 -8.17
C VAL A 78 -9.81 21.47 -7.99
N HIS A 79 -8.97 20.53 -8.40
CA HIS A 79 -9.12 19.11 -8.07
C HIS A 79 -8.29 18.80 -6.82
N PRO A 80 -8.91 18.42 -5.69
CA PRO A 80 -8.20 18.22 -4.43
C PRO A 80 -7.49 16.85 -4.33
N GLY A 81 -7.79 15.89 -5.23
CA GLY A 81 -7.39 14.50 -5.09
C GLY A 81 -8.02 13.85 -3.86
N TYR A 82 -7.18 13.22 -3.04
CA TYR A 82 -7.54 12.70 -1.71
C TYR A 82 -6.51 13.11 -0.65
N GLY A 83 -6.87 13.04 0.63
CA GLY A 83 -6.04 13.58 1.72
C GLY A 83 -5.96 15.10 1.67
N PHE A 84 -4.97 15.69 2.32
CA PHE A 84 -4.75 17.15 2.42
C PHE A 84 -6.04 17.97 2.65
N LEU A 85 -6.44 18.77 1.67
CA LEU A 85 -7.61 19.67 1.77
C LEU A 85 -8.90 19.08 1.17
N SER A 86 -8.90 17.82 0.71
CA SER A 86 -10.02 17.23 -0.05
C SER A 86 -11.33 17.14 0.75
N GLU A 87 -11.27 16.99 2.08
CA GLU A 87 -12.43 16.89 2.97
C GLU A 87 -12.55 18.08 3.92
N ARG A 88 -11.99 19.25 3.53
CA ARG A 88 -12.06 20.50 4.30
C ARG A 88 -13.12 21.44 3.74
N ALA A 89 -14.29 21.47 4.40
CA ALA A 89 -15.41 22.34 3.99
C ALA A 89 -15.01 23.80 3.89
N ALA A 90 -14.19 24.30 4.85
CA ALA A 90 -13.70 25.68 4.85
C ALA A 90 -12.84 26.01 3.60
N PHE A 91 -12.09 25.04 3.08
CA PHE A 91 -11.34 25.22 1.83
C PHE A 91 -12.29 25.35 0.61
N CYS A 92 -13.30 24.49 0.55
CA CYS A 92 -14.32 24.57 -0.50
C CYS A 92 -15.05 25.93 -0.46
N GLU A 93 -15.47 26.40 0.73
CA GLU A 93 -16.09 27.70 0.93
C GLU A 93 -15.18 28.87 0.52
N ALA A 94 -13.88 28.79 0.85
CA ALA A 94 -12.89 29.80 0.46
C ALA A 94 -12.69 29.88 -1.05
N LEU A 95 -12.68 28.73 -1.76
CA LEU A 95 -12.63 28.71 -3.23
C LEU A 95 -13.89 29.30 -3.85
N GLU A 96 -15.08 28.92 -3.36
CA GLU A 96 -16.37 29.43 -3.84
C GLU A 96 -16.47 30.96 -3.68
N ALA A 97 -15.97 31.50 -2.56
CA ALA A 97 -15.93 32.96 -2.32
C ALA A 97 -15.06 33.71 -3.35
N GLU A 98 -14.08 33.04 -3.94
CA GLU A 98 -13.22 33.60 -4.99
C GLU A 98 -13.67 33.26 -6.42
N GLY A 99 -14.84 32.62 -6.55
CA GLY A 99 -15.38 32.19 -7.85
C GLY A 99 -14.63 31.01 -8.49
N ILE A 100 -13.86 30.26 -7.71
CA ILE A 100 -13.12 29.08 -8.15
C ILE A 100 -13.93 27.82 -7.81
N VAL A 101 -14.13 26.94 -8.79
CA VAL A 101 -14.93 25.72 -8.58
C VAL A 101 -14.12 24.66 -7.85
N PHE A 102 -14.68 24.09 -6.78
CA PHE A 102 -14.13 22.89 -6.14
C PHE A 102 -14.62 21.64 -6.88
N ILE A 103 -13.71 20.83 -7.43
CA ILE A 103 -14.05 19.57 -8.09
C ILE A 103 -14.24 18.49 -7.01
N GLY A 104 -15.44 18.45 -6.48
CA GLY A 104 -15.81 17.62 -5.35
C GLY A 104 -17.24 17.91 -4.88
N PRO A 105 -17.61 17.40 -3.68
CA PRO A 105 -18.91 17.67 -3.09
C PRO A 105 -19.01 19.08 -2.51
N LYS A 106 -20.23 19.51 -2.25
CA LYS A 106 -20.51 20.81 -1.63
C LYS A 106 -20.12 20.85 -0.16
N PRO A 107 -19.79 22.05 0.41
CA PRO A 107 -19.41 22.20 1.82
C PRO A 107 -20.41 21.57 2.79
N LYS A 108 -21.72 21.64 2.49
CA LYS A 108 -22.79 21.04 3.30
C LYS A 108 -22.60 19.53 3.45
N ALA A 109 -22.34 18.82 2.36
CA ALA A 109 -22.13 17.36 2.37
C ALA A 109 -20.83 16.99 3.11
N ILE A 110 -19.75 17.74 2.91
CA ILE A 110 -18.47 17.53 3.62
C ILE A 110 -18.69 17.69 5.14
N LYS A 111 -19.37 18.76 5.59
CA LYS A 111 -19.66 18.99 7.01
C LYS A 111 -20.56 17.90 7.60
N ALA A 112 -21.61 17.50 6.87
CA ALA A 112 -22.56 16.49 7.33
C ALA A 112 -21.92 15.11 7.52
N MET A 113 -20.98 14.73 6.65
CA MET A 113 -20.33 13.42 6.69
C MET A 113 -19.00 13.42 7.47
N GLY A 114 -18.41 14.57 7.75
CA GLY A 114 -17.14 14.70 8.48
C GLY A 114 -17.24 14.47 9.99
N ASP A 115 -18.42 14.59 10.61
CA ASP A 115 -18.67 14.26 12.02
C ASP A 115 -19.34 12.88 12.09
N LYS A 116 -18.72 11.94 12.82
CA LYS A 116 -19.19 10.54 12.88
C LYS A 116 -20.55 10.38 13.57
N ILE A 117 -20.89 11.24 14.52
CA ILE A 117 -22.21 11.20 15.18
C ILE A 117 -23.26 11.77 14.24
N GLU A 118 -22.99 12.92 13.61
CA GLU A 118 -23.94 13.52 12.67
C GLU A 118 -24.13 12.66 11.43
N SER A 119 -23.06 12.08 10.88
CA SER A 119 -23.15 11.17 9.71
C SER A 119 -24.04 9.96 9.99
N LYS A 120 -23.96 9.38 11.20
CA LYS A 120 -24.86 8.29 11.63
C LYS A 120 -26.32 8.74 11.77
N LYS A 121 -26.57 9.95 12.27
CA LYS A 121 -27.94 10.50 12.32
C LYS A 121 -28.53 10.65 10.92
N PHE A 122 -27.74 11.18 9.96
CA PHE A 122 -28.15 11.25 8.55
C PHE A 122 -28.39 9.87 7.95
N ALA A 123 -27.49 8.90 8.21
CA ALA A 123 -27.64 7.53 7.75
C ALA A 123 -28.95 6.89 8.27
N ASN A 124 -29.24 7.02 9.56
CA ASN A 124 -30.48 6.53 10.15
C ASN A 124 -31.72 7.21 9.55
N ALA A 125 -31.69 8.54 9.38
CA ALA A 125 -32.79 9.28 8.75
C ALA A 125 -33.03 8.83 7.30
N ALA A 126 -31.98 8.47 6.57
CA ALA A 126 -32.01 7.91 5.23
C ALA A 126 -32.34 6.40 5.20
N LYS A 127 -32.59 5.77 6.35
CA LYS A 127 -32.84 4.31 6.51
C LYS A 127 -31.68 3.44 6.06
N VAL A 128 -30.44 3.94 6.22
CA VAL A 128 -29.22 3.16 6.03
C VAL A 128 -28.96 2.35 7.29
N SER A 129 -28.64 1.07 7.13
CA SER A 129 -28.31 0.18 8.23
C SER A 129 -27.07 0.69 8.97
N THR A 130 -27.20 1.02 10.25
CA THR A 130 -26.09 1.46 11.11
C THR A 130 -25.76 0.40 12.15
N VAL A 131 -24.50 0.36 12.60
CA VAL A 131 -24.13 -0.50 13.72
C VAL A 131 -24.99 -0.15 14.93
N PRO A 132 -25.65 -1.14 15.58
CA PRO A 132 -26.40 -0.89 16.81
C PRO A 132 -25.53 -0.17 17.84
N GLY A 133 -25.99 0.95 18.37
CA GLY A 133 -25.21 1.77 19.28
C GLY A 133 -25.95 2.99 19.77
N TRP A 134 -25.28 3.77 20.62
CA TRP A 134 -25.81 5.02 21.13
C TRP A 134 -25.49 6.18 20.19
N LEU A 135 -26.52 6.89 19.72
CA LEU A 135 -26.38 8.01 18.76
C LEU A 135 -26.00 9.35 19.39
N GLY A 136 -25.73 9.37 20.67
CA GLY A 136 -25.32 10.57 21.41
C GLY A 136 -23.89 10.50 21.91
N VAL A 137 -23.43 11.61 22.48
CA VAL A 137 -22.15 11.64 23.20
C VAL A 137 -22.31 10.89 24.51
N ILE A 138 -21.32 10.11 24.90
CA ILE A 138 -21.23 9.47 26.22
C ILE A 138 -20.65 10.50 27.21
N GLU A 139 -21.38 10.79 28.26
CA GLU A 139 -21.05 11.87 29.18
C GLU A 139 -19.95 11.48 30.18
N ASN A 140 -20.01 10.26 30.70
CA ASN A 140 -19.09 9.76 31.71
C ASN A 140 -18.99 8.22 31.67
N ALA A 141 -18.12 7.64 32.49
CA ALA A 141 -17.86 6.21 32.53
C ALA A 141 -19.09 5.38 32.98
N ASP A 142 -19.93 5.89 33.91
CA ASP A 142 -21.14 5.19 34.36
C ASP A 142 -22.18 5.13 33.22
N HIS A 143 -22.30 6.20 32.45
CA HIS A 143 -23.12 6.23 31.24
C HIS A 143 -22.58 5.26 30.19
N ALA A 144 -21.23 5.16 30.04
CA ALA A 144 -20.60 4.23 29.12
C ALA A 144 -20.92 2.76 29.48
N GLU A 145 -20.82 2.37 30.76
CA GLU A 145 -21.14 1.02 31.22
C GLU A 145 -22.62 0.67 30.99
N LYS A 146 -23.53 1.59 31.31
CA LYS A 146 -24.94 1.39 31.09
C LYS A 146 -25.26 1.14 29.61
N ILE A 147 -24.78 2.00 28.73
CA ILE A 147 -25.01 1.90 27.27
C ILE A 147 -24.37 0.63 26.70
N ALA A 148 -23.15 0.28 27.13
CA ALA A 148 -22.48 -0.96 26.71
C ALA A 148 -23.29 -2.20 27.11
N GLY A 149 -23.86 -2.20 28.33
CA GLY A 149 -24.75 -3.28 28.79
C GLY A 149 -26.05 -3.39 27.97
N GLU A 150 -26.64 -2.26 27.59
CA GLU A 150 -27.85 -2.22 26.73
C GLU A 150 -27.57 -2.73 25.30
N ILE A 151 -26.39 -2.40 24.72
CA ILE A 151 -25.98 -2.84 23.37
C ILE A 151 -25.61 -4.33 23.39
N GLY A 152 -25.04 -4.80 24.49
CA GLY A 152 -24.45 -6.16 24.62
C GLY A 152 -23.03 -6.26 24.09
N TYR A 153 -22.18 -7.00 24.81
CA TYR A 153 -20.75 -7.16 24.53
C TYR A 153 -20.48 -8.08 23.33
N PRO A 154 -19.32 -7.95 22.65
CA PRO A 154 -18.35 -6.88 22.79
C PRO A 154 -18.84 -5.55 22.20
N VAL A 155 -18.31 -4.43 22.73
CA VAL A 155 -18.60 -3.07 22.22
C VAL A 155 -17.33 -2.35 21.81
N MET A 156 -17.48 -1.38 20.92
CA MET A 156 -16.44 -0.48 20.47
C MET A 156 -16.70 0.94 20.97
N ILE A 157 -15.75 1.49 21.70
CA ILE A 157 -15.73 2.87 22.18
C ILE A 157 -14.92 3.68 21.20
N LYS A 158 -15.49 4.75 20.63
CA LYS A 158 -14.90 5.54 19.51
C LYS A 158 -14.92 7.02 19.79
N ALA A 159 -13.83 7.72 19.43
CA ALA A 159 -13.83 9.17 19.30
C ALA A 159 -14.78 9.64 18.20
N SER A 160 -15.50 10.74 18.43
CA SER A 160 -16.39 11.36 17.43
C SER A 160 -15.60 12.00 16.28
N ALA A 161 -14.47 12.64 16.61
CA ALA A 161 -13.56 13.25 15.63
C ALA A 161 -12.39 12.32 15.30
N GLY A 162 -11.84 12.42 14.08
CA GLY A 162 -10.64 11.74 13.66
C GLY A 162 -10.86 10.42 12.90
N GLY A 163 -9.74 9.82 12.45
CA GLY A 163 -9.70 8.61 11.64
C GLY A 163 -8.43 7.78 11.95
N GLY A 164 -8.21 6.69 11.17
CA GLY A 164 -7.01 5.86 11.28
C GLY A 164 -6.89 5.05 12.57
N GLY A 165 -8.01 4.76 13.26
CA GLY A 165 -8.02 3.90 14.46
C GLY A 165 -7.62 4.57 15.78
N LYS A 166 -7.22 5.84 15.77
CA LYS A 166 -6.94 6.60 17.00
C LYS A 166 -8.24 6.87 17.79
N GLY A 167 -8.18 6.76 19.12
CA GLY A 167 -9.34 6.96 19.99
C GLY A 167 -10.37 5.84 19.91
N MET A 168 -9.97 4.62 19.51
CA MET A 168 -10.84 3.44 19.48
C MET A 168 -10.38 2.40 20.50
N ARG A 169 -11.35 1.82 21.25
CA ARG A 169 -11.10 0.73 22.21
C ARG A 169 -12.22 -0.29 22.13
N ILE A 170 -11.86 -1.56 22.16
CA ILE A 170 -12.82 -2.66 22.30
C ILE A 170 -12.95 -2.97 23.76
N ALA A 171 -14.19 -3.18 24.23
CA ALA A 171 -14.48 -3.73 25.54
C ALA A 171 -15.24 -5.06 25.34
N TRP A 172 -14.63 -6.15 25.77
CA TRP A 172 -15.18 -7.50 25.66
C TRP A 172 -16.21 -7.80 26.74
N ASP A 173 -16.07 -7.11 27.88
CA ASP A 173 -16.98 -7.21 29.02
C ASP A 173 -17.10 -5.87 29.76
N GLN A 174 -17.93 -5.85 30.83
CA GLN A 174 -18.19 -4.65 31.61
C GLN A 174 -16.93 -4.08 32.28
N SER A 175 -16.00 -4.94 32.69
CA SER A 175 -14.81 -4.50 33.46
C SER A 175 -13.87 -3.63 32.62
N GLU A 176 -13.88 -3.79 31.31
CA GLU A 176 -13.01 -3.08 30.38
C GLU A 176 -13.58 -1.72 29.92
N VAL A 177 -14.90 -1.49 30.11
CA VAL A 177 -15.58 -0.29 29.55
C VAL A 177 -15.04 1.00 30.13
N ARG A 178 -14.87 1.06 31.46
CA ARG A 178 -14.47 2.28 32.17
C ARG A 178 -13.06 2.74 31.75
N ASP A 179 -12.10 1.84 31.83
CA ASP A 179 -10.73 2.11 31.40
C ASP A 179 -10.67 2.44 29.89
N GLY A 180 -11.41 1.68 29.07
CA GLY A 180 -11.53 1.93 27.63
C GLY A 180 -12.11 3.32 27.30
N PHE A 181 -13.13 3.75 28.04
CA PHE A 181 -13.74 5.08 27.88
C PHE A 181 -12.75 6.20 28.23
N ASP A 182 -12.10 6.12 29.40
CA ASP A 182 -11.17 7.17 29.85
C ASP A 182 -9.97 7.31 28.91
N ARG A 183 -9.41 6.19 28.44
CA ARG A 183 -8.31 6.19 27.47
C ARG A 183 -8.73 6.72 26.11
N ALA A 184 -9.88 6.28 25.57
CA ALA A 184 -10.38 6.76 24.28
C ALA A 184 -10.65 8.26 24.31
N ARG A 185 -11.22 8.78 25.40
CA ARG A 185 -11.50 10.20 25.60
C ARG A 185 -10.21 11.04 25.71
N SER A 186 -9.22 10.55 26.48
CA SER A 186 -7.92 11.23 26.64
C SER A 186 -7.17 11.31 25.31
N GLU A 187 -7.14 10.20 24.57
CA GLU A 187 -6.50 10.14 23.26
C GLU A 187 -7.22 11.03 22.23
N ALA A 188 -8.55 11.05 22.23
CA ALA A 188 -9.35 11.92 21.37
C ALA A 188 -9.05 13.40 21.60
N LYS A 189 -8.97 13.80 22.87
CA LYS A 189 -8.64 15.18 23.26
C LYS A 189 -7.25 15.58 22.82
N SER A 190 -6.25 14.74 23.05
CA SER A 190 -4.85 15.05 22.71
C SER A 190 -4.59 15.06 21.21
N SER A 191 -5.22 14.14 20.46
CA SER A 191 -4.96 13.97 19.01
C SER A 191 -5.83 14.88 18.14
N PHE A 192 -7.06 15.19 18.56
CA PHE A 192 -8.05 15.87 17.71
C PHE A 192 -8.62 17.15 18.33
N GLY A 193 -8.32 17.43 19.60
CA GLY A 193 -8.88 18.58 20.33
C GLY A 193 -10.35 18.42 20.73
N ASP A 194 -10.98 17.29 20.43
CA ASP A 194 -12.38 16.95 20.71
C ASP A 194 -12.42 15.67 21.53
N ASP A 195 -12.99 15.72 22.74
CA ASP A 195 -13.05 14.59 23.68
C ASP A 195 -14.38 13.81 23.63
N ARG A 196 -15.24 14.10 22.66
CA ARG A 196 -16.52 13.39 22.50
C ARG A 196 -16.27 11.97 22.04
N VAL A 197 -16.88 11.00 22.75
CA VAL A 197 -16.85 9.57 22.41
C VAL A 197 -18.28 9.02 22.34
N PHE A 198 -18.46 7.96 21.56
CA PHE A 198 -19.70 7.19 21.45
C PHE A 198 -19.40 5.69 21.53
N ILE A 199 -20.43 4.88 21.74
CA ILE A 199 -20.31 3.42 21.88
C ILE A 199 -21.25 2.73 20.89
N GLU A 200 -20.73 1.67 20.27
CA GLU A 200 -21.48 0.82 19.34
C GLU A 200 -21.10 -0.65 19.50
N LYS A 201 -21.93 -1.54 18.97
CA LYS A 201 -21.63 -2.96 18.91
C LYS A 201 -20.32 -3.20 18.16
N PHE A 202 -19.46 -4.05 18.70
CA PHE A 202 -18.30 -4.53 17.96
C PHE A 202 -18.70 -5.74 17.10
N VAL A 203 -18.43 -5.66 15.81
CA VAL A 203 -18.64 -6.76 14.87
C VAL A 203 -17.34 -7.57 14.84
N VAL A 204 -17.43 -8.87 15.16
CA VAL A 204 -16.27 -9.77 15.19
C VAL A 204 -15.96 -10.24 13.77
N ASP A 205 -14.66 -10.29 13.43
CA ASP A 205 -14.12 -10.73 12.13
C ASP A 205 -14.83 -10.09 10.92
N PRO A 206 -14.97 -8.78 10.91
CA PRO A 206 -15.76 -8.13 9.87
C PRO A 206 -14.99 -8.07 8.55
N ARG A 207 -15.77 -7.92 7.47
CA ARG A 207 -15.23 -7.41 6.21
C ARG A 207 -15.44 -5.92 6.14
N HIS A 208 -14.48 -5.24 5.51
CA HIS A 208 -14.58 -3.85 5.14
C HIS A 208 -14.93 -3.78 3.65
N ILE A 209 -16.18 -3.49 3.36
CA ILE A 209 -16.68 -3.39 1.99
C ILE A 209 -17.28 -2.01 1.78
N GLU A 210 -16.97 -1.40 0.67
CA GLU A 210 -17.38 -0.04 0.38
C GLU A 210 -18.09 0.07 -0.97
N ILE A 211 -19.01 1.02 -1.07
CA ILE A 211 -19.79 1.28 -2.29
C ILE A 211 -19.34 2.60 -2.91
N GLN A 212 -18.88 2.55 -4.15
CA GLN A 212 -18.62 3.76 -4.94
C GLN A 212 -19.93 4.43 -5.34
N VAL A 213 -20.12 5.67 -4.95
CA VAL A 213 -21.22 6.50 -5.44
C VAL A 213 -20.71 7.56 -6.40
N LEU A 214 -21.58 7.95 -7.34
CA LEU A 214 -21.38 9.07 -8.27
C LEU A 214 -22.70 9.84 -8.38
N ALA A 215 -22.64 11.15 -8.12
CA ALA A 215 -23.85 11.98 -8.16
C ALA A 215 -23.56 13.33 -8.83
N ASP A 216 -24.62 13.95 -9.41
CA ASP A 216 -24.53 15.27 -10.03
C ASP A 216 -25.35 16.32 -9.25
N ALA A 217 -25.21 17.58 -9.66
CA ALA A 217 -25.95 18.71 -9.07
C ALA A 217 -27.45 18.74 -9.45
N HIS A 218 -27.93 17.79 -10.27
CA HIS A 218 -29.30 17.73 -10.79
C HIS A 218 -30.16 16.65 -10.09
N GLY A 219 -29.61 16.01 -9.02
CA GLY A 219 -30.29 14.99 -8.24
C GLY A 219 -30.14 13.55 -8.77
N ASN A 220 -29.34 13.33 -9.82
CA ASN A 220 -28.99 11.99 -10.24
C ASN A 220 -27.91 11.43 -9.33
N ALA A 221 -28.10 10.23 -8.83
CA ALA A 221 -27.12 9.52 -8.01
C ALA A 221 -27.14 8.04 -8.35
N LEU A 222 -25.95 7.46 -8.53
CA LEU A 222 -25.71 6.09 -8.93
C LEU A 222 -24.74 5.42 -7.97
N TYR A 223 -24.80 4.08 -7.85
CA TYR A 223 -23.71 3.29 -7.29
C TYR A 223 -23.01 2.49 -8.39
N LEU A 224 -21.69 2.37 -8.30
CA LEU A 224 -20.83 1.76 -9.32
C LEU A 224 -20.26 0.41 -8.88
N GLY A 225 -20.95 -0.27 -7.99
CA GLY A 225 -20.49 -1.52 -7.39
C GLY A 225 -19.69 -1.29 -6.10
N GLU A 226 -19.21 -2.39 -5.56
CA GLU A 226 -18.42 -2.42 -4.34
C GLU A 226 -16.93 -2.67 -4.60
N ARG A 227 -16.15 -2.34 -3.58
CA ARG A 227 -14.76 -2.77 -3.40
C ARG A 227 -14.63 -3.53 -2.08
N GLU A 228 -13.86 -4.60 -2.10
CA GLU A 228 -13.45 -5.36 -0.92
C GLU A 228 -12.12 -4.78 -0.42
N CYS A 229 -12.10 -4.25 0.79
CA CYS A 229 -10.97 -3.53 1.36
C CYS A 229 -10.52 -4.12 2.72
N SER A 230 -10.77 -5.41 2.95
CA SER A 230 -10.50 -6.05 4.24
C SER A 230 -9.02 -6.29 4.51
N ILE A 231 -8.16 -6.33 3.49
CA ILE A 231 -6.72 -6.49 3.73
C ILE A 231 -6.12 -5.17 4.20
N GLN A 232 -5.97 -5.06 5.51
CA GLN A 232 -5.56 -3.85 6.19
C GLN A 232 -4.46 -4.12 7.21
N ARG A 233 -3.55 -3.17 7.37
CA ARG A 233 -2.56 -3.14 8.44
C ARG A 233 -2.76 -1.87 9.27
N ARG A 234 -3.06 -2.00 10.54
CA ARG A 234 -3.35 -0.86 11.45
C ARG A 234 -4.41 0.09 10.85
N ASN A 235 -5.50 -0.46 10.32
CA ASN A 235 -6.60 0.24 9.62
C ASN A 235 -6.17 0.95 8.30
N GLN A 236 -4.99 0.68 7.77
CA GLN A 236 -4.57 1.15 6.46
C GLN A 236 -4.74 0.03 5.44
N LYS A 237 -5.49 0.29 4.39
CA LYS A 237 -5.71 -0.65 3.27
C LYS A 237 -4.39 -0.93 2.56
N VAL A 238 -4.15 -2.18 2.17
CA VAL A 238 -2.90 -2.65 1.55
C VAL A 238 -3.14 -3.31 0.20
N ALA A 239 -4.21 -4.10 0.11
CA ALA A 239 -4.68 -4.69 -1.13
C ALA A 239 -6.20 -4.63 -1.17
N GLU A 240 -6.73 -4.29 -2.34
CA GLU A 240 -8.15 -4.12 -2.60
C GLU A 240 -8.56 -4.88 -3.87
N GLU A 241 -9.83 -5.23 -3.96
CA GLU A 241 -10.38 -5.87 -5.14
C GLU A 241 -11.81 -5.41 -5.45
N ALA A 242 -12.21 -5.51 -6.69
CA ALA A 242 -13.57 -5.31 -7.15
C ALA A 242 -13.93 -6.36 -8.21
N PRO A 243 -15.14 -6.96 -8.08
CA PRO A 243 -16.08 -6.88 -6.96
C PRO A 243 -15.62 -7.66 -5.73
N SER A 244 -16.39 -7.66 -4.63
CA SER A 244 -16.09 -8.50 -3.45
C SER A 244 -16.41 -9.98 -3.72
N PRO A 245 -15.51 -10.91 -3.35
CA PRO A 245 -15.77 -12.37 -3.47
C PRO A 245 -16.84 -12.86 -2.48
N PHE A 246 -17.23 -12.03 -1.54
CA PHE A 246 -18.15 -12.37 -0.46
C PHE A 246 -19.60 -12.01 -0.75
N LEU A 247 -19.84 -10.89 -1.44
CA LEU A 247 -21.19 -10.39 -1.65
C LEU A 247 -21.94 -11.13 -2.76
N ASP A 248 -23.19 -11.46 -2.49
CA ASP A 248 -24.13 -11.87 -3.54
C ASP A 248 -24.81 -10.64 -4.17
N ALA A 249 -25.49 -10.85 -5.29
CA ALA A 249 -26.16 -9.78 -6.04
C ALA A 249 -27.25 -9.07 -5.23
N LYS A 250 -27.90 -9.76 -4.30
CA LYS A 250 -28.97 -9.18 -3.45
C LYS A 250 -28.36 -8.21 -2.43
N THR A 251 -27.31 -8.62 -1.74
CA THR A 251 -26.62 -7.80 -0.74
C THR A 251 -25.96 -6.59 -1.41
N ARG A 252 -25.26 -6.79 -2.54
CA ARG A 252 -24.67 -5.71 -3.35
C ARG A 252 -25.71 -4.65 -3.73
N LYS A 253 -26.86 -5.10 -4.21
CA LYS A 253 -27.97 -4.19 -4.57
C LYS A 253 -28.47 -3.41 -3.35
N ALA A 254 -28.70 -4.08 -2.23
CA ALA A 254 -29.17 -3.43 -1.01
C ALA A 254 -28.20 -2.38 -0.47
N MET A 255 -26.90 -2.71 -0.43
CA MET A 255 -25.85 -1.76 -0.04
C MET A 255 -25.79 -0.57 -1.00
N GLY A 256 -25.86 -0.82 -2.30
CA GLY A 256 -25.87 0.22 -3.34
C GLY A 256 -27.07 1.17 -3.22
N GLU A 257 -28.27 0.64 -3.04
CA GLU A 257 -29.49 1.43 -2.87
C GLU A 257 -29.45 2.29 -1.59
N GLN A 258 -28.96 1.75 -0.48
CA GLN A 258 -28.76 2.50 0.76
C GLN A 258 -27.70 3.60 0.60
N SER A 259 -26.61 3.34 -0.12
CA SER A 259 -25.57 4.33 -0.40
C SER A 259 -26.10 5.50 -1.25
N VAL A 260 -26.92 5.20 -2.26
CA VAL A 260 -27.60 6.24 -3.06
C VAL A 260 -28.61 7.03 -2.23
N ALA A 261 -29.35 6.36 -1.32
CA ALA A 261 -30.26 7.04 -0.43
C ALA A 261 -29.55 8.03 0.49
N LEU A 262 -28.39 7.64 1.05
CA LEU A 262 -27.55 8.52 1.86
C LEU A 262 -27.04 9.71 1.05
N ALA A 263 -26.48 9.46 -0.14
CA ALA A 263 -25.96 10.50 -1.02
C ALA A 263 -27.06 11.56 -1.34
N ARG A 264 -28.27 11.12 -1.63
CA ARG A 264 -29.42 12.01 -1.86
C ARG A 264 -29.81 12.80 -0.61
N ALA A 265 -29.78 12.18 0.58
CA ALA A 265 -30.16 12.84 1.83
C ALA A 265 -29.23 14.01 2.20
N VAL A 266 -27.99 14.02 1.71
CA VAL A 266 -27.01 15.08 1.95
C VAL A 266 -26.76 15.98 0.74
N ASP A 267 -27.59 15.88 -0.30
CA ASP A 267 -27.44 16.61 -1.57
C ASP A 267 -26.03 16.42 -2.17
N TYR A 268 -25.55 15.16 -2.17
CA TYR A 268 -24.21 14.83 -2.62
C TYR A 268 -24.03 15.07 -4.12
N GLN A 269 -22.87 15.58 -4.51
CA GLN A 269 -22.41 15.62 -5.88
C GLN A 269 -20.96 15.13 -5.98
N SER A 270 -20.49 14.73 -7.16
CA SER A 270 -19.17 14.18 -7.42
C SER A 270 -19.05 12.70 -7.07
N ALA A 271 -17.82 12.15 -7.12
CA ALA A 271 -17.52 10.82 -6.65
C ALA A 271 -17.37 10.81 -5.12
N GLY A 272 -17.91 9.79 -4.48
CA GLY A 272 -17.77 9.55 -3.04
C GLY A 272 -17.91 8.06 -2.74
N THR A 273 -17.60 7.68 -1.52
CA THR A 273 -17.63 6.28 -1.12
C THR A 273 -18.33 6.10 0.22
N VAL A 274 -19.25 5.14 0.28
CA VAL A 274 -19.91 4.75 1.52
C VAL A 274 -19.31 3.45 2.01
N GLU A 275 -18.64 3.49 3.15
CA GLU A 275 -17.95 2.36 3.77
C GLU A 275 -18.88 1.60 4.73
N PHE A 276 -18.79 0.27 4.67
CA PHE A 276 -19.60 -0.63 5.51
C PHE A 276 -18.71 -1.68 6.18
N ILE A 277 -19.11 -2.06 7.39
CA ILE A 277 -18.67 -3.28 8.04
C ILE A 277 -19.69 -4.37 7.74
N VAL A 278 -19.25 -5.52 7.25
CA VAL A 278 -20.10 -6.65 6.88
C VAL A 278 -19.73 -7.86 7.72
N ASP A 279 -20.73 -8.45 8.40
CA ASP A 279 -20.53 -9.64 9.22
C ASP A 279 -20.57 -10.94 8.37
N LYS A 280 -20.27 -12.07 9.03
CA LYS A 280 -20.27 -13.41 8.39
C LYS A 280 -21.64 -13.81 7.78
N ASP A 281 -22.73 -13.25 8.26
CA ASP A 281 -24.09 -13.54 7.83
C ASP A 281 -24.58 -12.55 6.76
N LYS A 282 -23.66 -11.70 6.24
CA LYS A 282 -23.89 -10.64 5.25
C LYS A 282 -24.80 -9.51 5.73
N ASN A 283 -24.96 -9.36 7.07
CA ASN A 283 -25.51 -8.13 7.59
C ASN A 283 -24.45 -7.03 7.43
N PHE A 284 -24.88 -5.88 6.94
CA PHE A 284 -23.97 -4.78 6.67
C PHE A 284 -24.40 -3.53 7.43
N TYR A 285 -23.41 -2.77 7.88
CA TYR A 285 -23.61 -1.61 8.73
C TYR A 285 -22.73 -0.47 8.27
N PHE A 286 -23.34 0.70 8.12
CA PHE A 286 -22.66 1.94 7.76
C PHE A 286 -21.54 2.28 8.75
N LEU A 287 -20.37 2.54 8.23
CA LEU A 287 -19.21 2.97 8.98
C LEU A 287 -19.01 4.48 8.84
N GLU A 288 -18.76 4.94 7.63
CA GLU A 288 -18.59 6.36 7.28
C GLU A 288 -18.80 6.59 5.79
N MET A 289 -18.88 7.87 5.39
CA MET A 289 -18.88 8.27 3.99
C MET A 289 -17.69 9.17 3.72
N ASN A 290 -16.80 8.72 2.84
CA ASN A 290 -15.70 9.53 2.36
C ASN A 290 -16.18 10.46 1.24
N THR A 291 -16.08 11.77 1.49
CA THR A 291 -16.59 12.81 0.60
C THR A 291 -15.53 13.25 -0.42
N ARG A 292 -14.85 12.27 -1.00
CA ARG A 292 -13.74 12.45 -1.95
C ARG A 292 -13.55 11.21 -2.83
N LEU A 293 -12.69 11.34 -3.81
CA LEU A 293 -12.16 10.18 -4.53
C LEU A 293 -11.34 9.31 -3.55
N GLN A 294 -11.47 7.99 -3.64
CA GLN A 294 -10.66 7.05 -2.86
C GLN A 294 -9.36 6.68 -3.58
N VAL A 295 -8.37 6.23 -2.81
CA VAL A 295 -7.10 5.72 -3.36
C VAL A 295 -7.37 4.58 -4.35
N GLU A 296 -8.21 3.65 -3.94
CA GLU A 296 -8.57 2.40 -4.61
C GLU A 296 -9.64 2.54 -5.73
N HIS A 297 -9.90 3.77 -6.21
CA HIS A 297 -10.82 3.99 -7.31
C HIS A 297 -10.47 3.23 -8.62
N PRO A 298 -9.19 2.92 -8.90
CA PRO A 298 -8.82 2.22 -10.13
C PRO A 298 -9.48 0.86 -10.32
N VAL A 299 -9.73 0.08 -9.25
CA VAL A 299 -10.39 -1.23 -9.40
C VAL A 299 -11.85 -1.07 -9.83
N THR A 300 -12.54 -0.03 -9.36
CA THR A 300 -13.89 0.31 -9.85
C THR A 300 -13.86 0.73 -11.31
N GLU A 301 -12.89 1.55 -11.72
CA GLU A 301 -12.74 2.00 -13.10
C GLU A 301 -12.48 0.82 -14.04
N LEU A 302 -11.64 -0.14 -13.64
CA LEU A 302 -11.31 -1.32 -14.44
C LEU A 302 -12.51 -2.24 -14.65
N VAL A 303 -13.34 -2.46 -13.63
CA VAL A 303 -14.51 -3.35 -13.76
C VAL A 303 -15.75 -2.68 -14.38
N THR A 304 -15.84 -1.33 -14.35
CA THR A 304 -16.98 -0.60 -14.90
C THR A 304 -16.68 0.06 -16.25
N GLY A 305 -15.42 0.31 -16.57
CA GLY A 305 -15.01 1.10 -17.73
C GLY A 305 -15.25 2.60 -17.60
N ILE A 306 -15.53 3.11 -16.39
CA ILE A 306 -15.89 4.51 -16.14
C ILE A 306 -14.68 5.22 -15.50
N ASP A 307 -14.15 6.28 -16.15
CA ASP A 307 -13.12 7.16 -15.56
C ASP A 307 -13.78 8.10 -14.53
N LEU A 308 -13.54 7.84 -13.24
CA LEU A 308 -14.13 8.61 -12.14
C LEU A 308 -13.63 10.06 -12.10
N VAL A 309 -12.36 10.30 -12.42
CA VAL A 309 -11.80 11.65 -12.47
C VAL A 309 -12.46 12.47 -13.59
N GLU A 310 -12.70 11.87 -14.74
CA GLU A 310 -13.47 12.51 -15.82
C GLU A 310 -14.88 12.90 -15.37
N GLN A 311 -15.58 11.94 -14.70
CA GLN A 311 -16.93 12.21 -14.20
C GLN A 311 -16.94 13.32 -13.15
N MET A 312 -15.95 13.37 -12.26
CA MET A 312 -15.82 14.45 -11.27
C MET A 312 -15.65 15.82 -11.94
N ILE A 313 -14.81 15.91 -12.95
CA ILE A 313 -14.59 17.16 -13.70
C ILE A 313 -15.86 17.58 -14.44
N ARG A 314 -16.58 16.66 -15.10
CA ARG A 314 -17.83 16.93 -15.81
C ARG A 314 -18.93 17.41 -14.87
N VAL A 315 -19.11 16.73 -13.76
CA VAL A 315 -20.11 17.11 -12.72
C VAL A 315 -19.79 18.50 -12.17
N ALA A 316 -18.52 18.77 -11.84
CA ALA A 316 -18.09 20.08 -11.35
C ALA A 316 -18.29 21.21 -12.38
N ALA A 317 -18.22 20.90 -13.68
CA ALA A 317 -18.56 21.81 -14.77
C ALA A 317 -20.07 22.00 -14.99
N GLY A 318 -20.93 21.37 -14.17
CA GLY A 318 -22.39 21.48 -14.22
C GLY A 318 -23.09 20.51 -15.18
N GLU A 319 -22.37 19.55 -15.76
CA GLU A 319 -22.96 18.54 -16.63
C GLU A 319 -23.83 17.55 -15.83
N LYS A 320 -24.89 17.07 -16.45
CA LYS A 320 -25.72 15.98 -15.94
C LYS A 320 -25.05 14.65 -16.20
N LEU A 321 -25.17 13.71 -15.26
CA LEU A 321 -24.81 12.33 -15.52
C LEU A 321 -25.61 11.76 -16.69
N THR A 322 -24.92 11.26 -17.69
CA THR A 322 -25.53 10.59 -18.83
C THR A 322 -25.84 9.12 -18.55
N LEU A 323 -25.17 8.55 -17.56
CA LEU A 323 -25.31 7.18 -17.11
C LEU A 323 -26.59 6.99 -16.28
N LYS A 324 -27.20 5.82 -16.41
CA LYS A 324 -28.30 5.34 -15.54
C LYS A 324 -27.84 4.11 -14.78
N GLN A 325 -28.48 3.80 -13.66
CA GLN A 325 -28.13 2.64 -12.85
C GLN A 325 -28.11 1.32 -13.64
N GLY A 326 -29.00 1.16 -14.62
CA GLY A 326 -29.07 -0.04 -15.48
C GLY A 326 -27.92 -0.16 -16.46
N ASP A 327 -27.17 0.91 -16.71
CA ASP A 327 -26.00 0.92 -17.60
C ASP A 327 -24.76 0.43 -16.90
N ILE A 328 -24.75 0.47 -15.55
CA ILE A 328 -23.61 0.05 -14.75
C ILE A 328 -23.52 -1.46 -14.71
N LYS A 329 -22.42 -1.98 -15.26
CA LYS A 329 -22.12 -3.42 -15.27
C LYS A 329 -20.74 -3.63 -14.71
N LEU A 330 -20.61 -4.64 -13.86
CA LEU A 330 -19.31 -5.12 -13.39
C LEU A 330 -18.83 -6.20 -14.34
N ASN A 331 -17.72 -5.96 -15.00
CA ASN A 331 -17.12 -6.87 -15.95
C ASN A 331 -15.75 -7.35 -15.46
N GLY A 332 -15.59 -8.67 -15.35
CA GLY A 332 -14.36 -9.27 -14.86
C GLY A 332 -14.07 -8.95 -13.38
N TRP A 333 -12.80 -8.95 -13.05
CA TRP A 333 -12.30 -8.76 -11.70
C TRP A 333 -11.03 -7.92 -11.70
N ALA A 334 -10.92 -6.97 -10.80
CA ALA A 334 -9.72 -6.14 -10.64
C ALA A 334 -9.14 -6.29 -9.24
N VAL A 335 -7.81 -6.28 -9.16
CA VAL A 335 -7.03 -6.31 -7.91
C VAL A 335 -6.09 -5.11 -7.92
N GLU A 336 -6.00 -4.40 -6.80
CA GLU A 336 -5.02 -3.33 -6.54
C GLU A 336 -4.08 -3.77 -5.43
N SER A 337 -2.80 -3.45 -5.58
CA SER A 337 -1.77 -3.55 -4.55
C SER A 337 -1.12 -2.19 -4.36
N ARG A 338 -1.07 -1.71 -3.11
CA ARG A 338 -0.40 -0.45 -2.78
C ARG A 338 1.08 -0.68 -2.50
N LEU A 339 1.91 -0.19 -3.39
CA LEU A 339 3.37 -0.27 -3.24
C LEU A 339 3.85 0.89 -2.37
N TYR A 340 4.43 0.54 -1.22
CA TYR A 340 4.96 1.50 -0.25
C TYR A 340 6.48 1.35 -0.08
N ALA A 341 7.14 2.48 0.16
CA ALA A 341 8.53 2.55 0.62
C ALA A 341 8.58 2.18 2.12
N GLU A 342 8.35 0.91 2.43
CA GLU A 342 8.29 0.35 3.79
C GLU A 342 9.01 -1.00 3.82
N ASP A 343 9.80 -1.26 4.86
CA ASP A 343 10.49 -2.53 5.06
C ASP A 343 9.56 -3.54 5.75
N PRO A 344 9.03 -4.54 5.05
CA PRO A 344 8.10 -5.51 5.64
C PRO A 344 8.76 -6.41 6.68
N TYR A 345 10.08 -6.61 6.62
CA TYR A 345 10.83 -7.43 7.57
C TYR A 345 11.16 -6.69 8.87
N ARG A 346 11.04 -5.36 8.86
CA ARG A 346 11.20 -4.48 10.03
C ARG A 346 9.87 -3.85 10.44
N ASN A 347 8.81 -4.67 10.48
CA ASN A 347 7.46 -4.25 10.86
C ASN A 347 6.93 -3.06 10.04
N PHE A 348 7.29 -3.02 8.74
CA PHE A 348 6.88 -1.97 7.79
C PHE A 348 7.33 -0.57 8.21
N LEU A 349 8.55 -0.45 8.71
CA LEU A 349 9.15 0.85 8.94
C LEU A 349 9.35 1.58 7.61
N PRO A 350 9.10 2.91 7.58
CA PRO A 350 9.33 3.71 6.39
C PRO A 350 10.77 3.67 5.90
N SER A 351 10.97 3.65 4.59
CA SER A 351 12.26 3.72 3.94
C SER A 351 12.33 4.96 3.07
N ILE A 352 13.32 5.81 3.31
CA ILE A 352 13.57 7.02 2.53
C ILE A 352 14.85 6.88 1.72
N GLY A 353 14.99 7.65 0.67
CA GLY A 353 16.19 7.67 -0.16
C GLY A 353 15.88 7.82 -1.64
N ARG A 354 16.90 7.63 -2.46
CA ARG A 354 16.80 7.74 -3.91
C ARG A 354 16.50 6.40 -4.55
N LEU A 355 15.51 6.37 -5.44
CA LEU A 355 15.22 5.23 -6.30
C LEU A 355 16.35 5.09 -7.33
N THR A 356 17.28 4.18 -7.09
CA THR A 356 18.40 3.92 -8.02
C THR A 356 17.94 3.12 -9.22
N ARG A 357 16.85 2.36 -9.06
CA ARG A 357 16.07 1.73 -10.14
C ARG A 357 14.59 1.75 -9.81
N TYR A 358 13.82 2.04 -10.84
CA TYR A 358 12.37 1.95 -10.80
C TYR A 358 11.87 1.48 -12.17
N ARG A 359 11.55 0.20 -12.27
CA ARG A 359 11.10 -0.47 -13.51
C ARG A 359 9.81 -1.19 -13.23
N PRO A 360 8.65 -0.52 -13.40
CA PRO A 360 7.36 -1.18 -13.30
C PRO A 360 7.18 -2.21 -14.42
N PRO A 361 6.22 -3.15 -14.27
CA PRO A 361 5.79 -3.98 -15.39
C PRO A 361 5.23 -3.10 -16.51
N GLU A 362 5.25 -3.62 -17.73
CA GLU A 362 4.66 -2.93 -18.88
C GLU A 362 3.15 -2.76 -18.67
N GLU A 363 2.66 -1.51 -18.84
CA GLU A 363 1.25 -1.18 -18.73
C GLU A 363 0.55 -1.45 -20.07
N GLY A 364 -0.71 -1.89 -20.00
CA GLY A 364 -1.54 -2.12 -21.17
C GLY A 364 -2.42 -3.34 -21.09
N GLN A 365 -2.97 -3.72 -22.23
CA GLN A 365 -3.79 -4.93 -22.38
C GLN A 365 -2.96 -6.05 -23.04
N PHE A 366 -2.89 -7.19 -22.38
CA PHE A 366 -2.16 -8.37 -22.81
C PHE A 366 -3.14 -9.57 -22.93
N GLY A 367 -3.71 -9.76 -24.10
CA GLY A 367 -4.84 -10.68 -24.27
C GLY A 367 -6.04 -10.21 -23.47
N ASP A 368 -6.48 -11.06 -22.54
CA ASP A 368 -7.61 -10.77 -21.65
C ASP A 368 -7.18 -10.18 -20.28
N ILE A 369 -5.91 -9.77 -20.15
CA ILE A 369 -5.36 -9.19 -18.91
C ILE A 369 -5.04 -7.72 -19.15
N VAL A 370 -5.37 -6.86 -18.17
CA VAL A 370 -4.95 -5.46 -18.15
C VAL A 370 -4.02 -5.23 -16.96
N ILE A 371 -2.90 -4.55 -17.21
CA ILE A 371 -1.96 -4.08 -16.18
C ILE A 371 -1.94 -2.55 -16.21
N ARG A 372 -2.15 -1.94 -15.05
CA ARG A 372 -2.13 -0.49 -14.84
C ARG A 372 -1.26 -0.13 -13.64
N ASN A 373 -0.44 0.90 -13.78
CA ASN A 373 0.42 1.40 -12.70
C ASN A 373 0.24 2.90 -12.51
N ASP A 374 -0.51 3.30 -11.49
CA ASP A 374 -0.66 4.70 -11.12
C ASP A 374 0.50 5.06 -10.18
N THR A 375 1.45 5.85 -10.66
CA THR A 375 2.67 6.21 -9.92
C THR A 375 2.95 7.71 -9.95
N GLY A 376 3.58 8.20 -8.90
CA GLY A 376 4.07 9.57 -8.78
C GLY A 376 5.60 9.68 -8.77
N VAL A 377 6.30 8.57 -9.03
CA VAL A 377 7.76 8.49 -9.00
C VAL A 377 8.31 7.85 -10.25
N THR A 378 9.58 8.09 -10.52
CA THR A 378 10.37 7.49 -11.59
C THR A 378 11.76 7.14 -11.09
N GLU A 379 12.56 6.46 -11.92
CA GLU A 379 13.96 6.19 -11.60
C GLU A 379 14.71 7.51 -11.37
N GLY A 380 15.44 7.60 -10.25
CA GLY A 380 16.11 8.82 -9.80
C GLY A 380 15.31 9.68 -8.83
N SER A 381 14.00 9.47 -8.68
CA SER A 381 13.18 10.19 -7.70
C SER A 381 13.67 9.94 -6.27
N GLU A 382 13.51 10.95 -5.42
CA GLU A 382 13.81 10.86 -3.99
C GLU A 382 12.53 10.64 -3.18
N ILE A 383 12.53 9.63 -2.32
CA ILE A 383 11.43 9.36 -1.39
C ILE A 383 11.67 10.18 -0.13
N SER A 384 10.83 11.19 0.03
CA SER A 384 10.94 12.19 1.10
C SER A 384 10.33 11.70 2.41
N MET A 385 10.90 12.11 3.54
CA MET A 385 10.36 11.87 4.88
C MET A 385 9.10 12.69 5.22
N PHE A 386 8.75 13.67 4.40
CA PHE A 386 7.67 14.63 4.72
C PHE A 386 6.27 14.16 4.32
N TYR A 387 6.16 13.12 3.48
CA TYR A 387 4.89 12.70 2.88
C TYR A 387 4.68 11.20 3.03
N ASP A 388 3.52 10.74 2.56
CA ASP A 388 3.16 9.33 2.53
C ASP A 388 4.17 8.50 1.71
N PRO A 389 4.54 7.29 2.16
CA PRO A 389 5.53 6.46 1.49
C PRO A 389 5.05 5.78 0.20
N MET A 390 3.86 6.08 -0.31
CA MET A 390 3.30 5.43 -1.49
C MET A 390 4.13 5.71 -2.74
N LEU A 391 4.63 4.63 -3.36
CA LEU A 391 5.35 4.67 -4.64
C LEU A 391 4.39 4.57 -5.81
N ALA A 392 3.45 3.64 -5.72
CA ALA A 392 2.52 3.32 -6.80
C ALA A 392 1.31 2.54 -6.31
N LYS A 393 0.27 2.52 -7.14
CA LYS A 393 -0.84 1.57 -7.09
C LYS A 393 -0.74 0.69 -8.33
N LEU A 394 -0.38 -0.55 -8.14
CA LEU A 394 -0.37 -1.55 -9.19
C LEU A 394 -1.74 -2.20 -9.24
N CYS A 395 -2.37 -2.17 -10.40
CA CYS A 395 -3.70 -2.74 -10.61
C CYS A 395 -3.66 -3.75 -11.74
N THR A 396 -4.36 -4.86 -11.57
CA THR A 396 -4.58 -5.85 -12.64
C THR A 396 -6.05 -6.12 -12.80
N TRP A 397 -6.47 -6.39 -14.03
CA TRP A 397 -7.82 -6.83 -14.35
C TRP A 397 -7.76 -8.09 -15.22
N ALA A 398 -8.69 -9.01 -15.00
CA ALA A 398 -8.87 -10.21 -15.81
C ALA A 398 -10.35 -10.66 -15.81
N PRO A 399 -10.78 -11.59 -16.67
CA PRO A 399 -12.14 -12.12 -16.69
C PRO A 399 -12.57 -12.78 -15.39
N THR A 400 -11.64 -13.41 -14.66
CA THR A 400 -11.90 -14.06 -13.38
C THR A 400 -10.99 -13.55 -12.27
N ARG A 401 -11.42 -13.76 -11.02
CA ARG A 401 -10.67 -13.34 -9.82
C ARG A 401 -9.28 -13.97 -9.75
N LEU A 402 -9.18 -15.27 -9.97
CA LEU A 402 -7.91 -15.97 -9.86
C LEU A 402 -6.93 -15.54 -10.96
N GLU A 403 -7.41 -15.32 -12.18
CA GLU A 403 -6.58 -14.76 -13.26
C GLU A 403 -6.08 -13.35 -12.94
N ALA A 404 -6.91 -12.50 -12.31
CA ALA A 404 -6.49 -11.17 -11.87
C ALA A 404 -5.42 -11.24 -10.77
N ILE A 405 -5.56 -12.17 -9.81
CA ILE A 405 -4.56 -12.43 -8.75
C ILE A 405 -3.25 -12.97 -9.34
N ASP A 406 -3.34 -13.92 -10.30
CA ASP A 406 -2.15 -14.50 -10.96
C ASP A 406 -1.42 -13.44 -11.78
N ALA A 407 -2.15 -12.57 -12.48
CA ALA A 407 -1.59 -11.42 -13.18
C ALA A 407 -0.91 -10.42 -12.21
N MET A 408 -1.51 -10.16 -11.04
CA MET A 408 -0.90 -9.32 -10.00
C MET A 408 0.39 -9.94 -9.47
N SER A 409 0.41 -11.25 -9.24
CA SER A 409 1.61 -11.97 -8.81
C SER A 409 2.76 -11.81 -9.83
N GLU A 410 2.49 -12.05 -11.12
CA GLU A 410 3.50 -11.90 -12.19
C GLU A 410 3.95 -10.43 -12.34
N ALA A 411 3.03 -9.48 -12.19
CA ALA A 411 3.33 -8.06 -12.24
C ALA A 411 4.23 -7.60 -11.08
N LEU A 412 3.96 -8.07 -9.84
CA LEU A 412 4.79 -7.81 -8.66
C LEU A 412 6.19 -8.42 -8.79
N ASP A 413 6.29 -9.66 -9.28
CA ASP A 413 7.57 -10.34 -9.52
C ASP A 413 8.40 -9.62 -10.61
N SER A 414 7.72 -8.92 -11.54
CA SER A 414 8.35 -8.12 -12.59
C SER A 414 8.64 -6.67 -12.19
N PHE A 415 8.21 -6.23 -11.02
CA PHE A 415 8.37 -4.84 -10.57
C PHE A 415 9.70 -4.64 -9.86
N VAL A 416 10.65 -3.97 -10.51
CA VAL A 416 11.99 -3.75 -9.98
C VAL A 416 12.08 -2.41 -9.28
N VAL A 417 12.42 -2.43 -8.00
CA VAL A 417 12.73 -1.26 -7.18
C VAL A 417 14.04 -1.48 -6.46
N ASP A 418 14.99 -0.54 -6.59
CA ASP A 418 16.28 -0.55 -5.88
C ASP A 418 16.55 0.84 -5.28
N GLY A 419 17.32 0.87 -4.21
CA GLY A 419 17.79 2.09 -3.52
C GLY A 419 17.04 2.38 -2.21
N ILE A 420 15.89 1.74 -2.01
CA ILE A 420 15.09 1.78 -0.78
C ILE A 420 14.52 0.39 -0.49
N GLU A 421 14.05 0.19 0.75
CA GLU A 421 13.22 -0.97 1.08
C GLU A 421 11.76 -0.71 0.68
N HIS A 422 11.04 -1.79 0.33
CA HIS A 422 9.67 -1.71 -0.18
C HIS A 422 8.86 -2.95 0.19
N ASN A 423 7.53 -2.83 0.20
CA ASN A 423 6.62 -3.90 0.62
C ASN A 423 6.28 -4.94 -0.47
N ILE A 424 6.88 -4.88 -1.65
CA ILE A 424 6.62 -5.83 -2.75
C ILE A 424 6.74 -7.31 -2.31
N PRO A 425 7.75 -7.72 -1.51
CA PRO A 425 7.83 -9.12 -1.04
C PRO A 425 6.59 -9.57 -0.28
N PHE A 426 6.05 -8.70 0.58
CA PHE A 426 4.82 -8.97 1.32
C PHE A 426 3.59 -9.05 0.40
N LEU A 427 3.45 -8.12 -0.55
CA LEU A 427 2.35 -8.13 -1.52
C LEU A 427 2.38 -9.38 -2.40
N ALA A 428 3.57 -9.77 -2.89
CA ALA A 428 3.74 -10.98 -3.69
C ALA A 428 3.41 -12.26 -2.87
N ALA A 429 3.79 -12.29 -1.59
CA ALA A 429 3.41 -13.36 -0.66
C ALA A 429 1.90 -13.43 -0.45
N LEU A 430 1.25 -12.29 -0.29
CA LEU A 430 -0.21 -12.19 -0.16
C LEU A 430 -0.92 -12.80 -1.37
N MET A 431 -0.44 -12.56 -2.59
CA MET A 431 -1.03 -13.14 -3.82
C MET A 431 -0.95 -14.67 -3.85
N GLN A 432 0.00 -15.27 -3.13
CA GLN A 432 0.12 -16.73 -2.99
C GLN A 432 -0.71 -17.29 -1.83
N HIS A 433 -1.14 -16.45 -0.89
CA HIS A 433 -1.76 -16.91 0.35
C HIS A 433 -3.10 -17.63 0.11
N PRO A 434 -3.31 -18.87 0.63
CA PRO A 434 -4.52 -19.65 0.36
C PRO A 434 -5.81 -18.91 0.72
N ARG A 435 -5.91 -18.33 1.92
CA ARG A 435 -7.10 -17.57 2.37
C ARG A 435 -7.43 -16.39 1.45
N TRP A 436 -6.40 -15.67 0.96
CA TRP A 436 -6.61 -14.61 -0.02
C TRP A 436 -7.18 -15.18 -1.32
N ARG A 437 -6.58 -16.22 -1.86
CA ARG A 437 -7.01 -16.87 -3.11
C ARG A 437 -8.41 -17.46 -3.02
N GLU A 438 -8.80 -17.99 -1.87
CA GLU A 438 -10.16 -18.50 -1.58
C GLU A 438 -11.16 -17.37 -1.28
N GLY A 439 -10.71 -16.15 -1.04
CA GLY A 439 -11.56 -15.04 -0.63
C GLY A 439 -12.02 -15.13 0.84
N ALA A 440 -11.37 -15.93 1.67
CA ALA A 440 -11.67 -16.11 3.10
C ALA A 440 -10.93 -15.06 3.95
N ILE A 441 -11.23 -13.78 3.73
CA ILE A 441 -10.53 -12.65 4.31
C ILE A 441 -11.38 -11.88 5.32
N SER A 442 -10.73 -11.19 6.24
CA SER A 442 -11.31 -10.29 7.24
C SER A 442 -10.39 -9.12 7.50
N THR A 443 -10.84 -8.11 8.24
CA THR A 443 -9.96 -6.99 8.67
C THR A 443 -8.86 -7.44 9.61
N GLY A 444 -8.99 -8.61 10.24
CA GLY A 444 -7.99 -9.25 11.08
C GLY A 444 -6.94 -10.07 10.33
N PHE A 445 -7.09 -10.27 9.01
CA PHE A 445 -6.28 -11.19 8.21
C PHE A 445 -4.76 -11.06 8.46
N ILE A 446 -4.20 -9.85 8.38
CA ILE A 446 -2.75 -9.66 8.53
C ILE A 446 -2.28 -9.99 9.95
N SER A 447 -3.04 -9.61 10.98
CA SER A 447 -2.68 -9.91 12.36
C SER A 447 -2.83 -11.39 12.71
N GLU A 448 -3.74 -12.11 12.05
CA GLU A 448 -3.95 -13.54 12.22
C GLU A 448 -2.88 -14.39 11.53
N GLU A 449 -2.53 -14.04 10.30
CA GLU A 449 -1.59 -14.81 9.48
C GLU A 449 -0.12 -14.43 9.72
N TYR A 450 0.13 -13.23 10.23
CA TYR A 450 1.47 -12.72 10.54
C TYR A 450 1.55 -12.13 11.96
N PRO A 451 1.25 -12.92 13.02
CA PRO A 451 1.19 -12.41 14.40
C PRO A 451 2.54 -11.87 14.90
N ASP A 452 3.64 -12.47 14.45
CA ASP A 452 5.02 -12.06 14.79
C ASP A 452 5.63 -11.12 13.75
N GLY A 453 4.83 -10.60 12.80
CA GLY A 453 5.28 -9.82 11.66
C GLY A 453 5.63 -10.68 10.44
N PHE A 454 5.91 -10.00 9.33
CA PHE A 454 6.28 -10.68 8.08
C PHE A 454 7.73 -11.17 8.14
N ALA A 455 7.93 -12.45 7.85
CA ALA A 455 9.26 -13.08 7.80
C ALA A 455 9.61 -13.55 6.37
N PRO A 456 10.91 -13.72 6.06
CA PRO A 456 11.34 -14.28 4.78
C PRO A 456 10.68 -15.63 4.50
N ILE A 457 10.10 -15.77 3.31
CA ILE A 457 9.44 -17.01 2.90
C ILE A 457 10.49 -18.04 2.52
N VAL A 458 10.37 -19.23 3.12
CA VAL A 458 11.23 -20.37 2.82
C VAL A 458 10.60 -21.17 1.68
N PRO A 459 11.31 -21.35 0.53
CA PRO A 459 10.79 -22.11 -0.59
C PRO A 459 10.57 -23.60 -0.23
N ASN A 460 9.48 -24.18 -0.69
CA ASN A 460 9.23 -25.60 -0.60
C ASN A 460 10.10 -26.39 -1.63
N SER A 461 10.02 -27.72 -1.64
CA SER A 461 10.86 -28.56 -2.50
C SER A 461 10.63 -28.30 -4.00
N GLU A 462 9.39 -28.07 -4.45
CA GLU A 462 9.07 -27.76 -5.85
C GLU A 462 9.62 -26.39 -6.23
N GLU A 463 9.44 -25.38 -5.38
CA GLU A 463 9.98 -24.03 -5.58
C GLU A 463 11.51 -24.02 -5.58
N LYS A 464 12.16 -24.77 -4.66
CA LYS A 464 13.62 -24.95 -4.68
C LYS A 464 14.11 -25.54 -5.99
N ALA A 465 13.39 -26.52 -6.55
CA ALA A 465 13.76 -27.10 -7.84
C ALA A 465 13.66 -26.07 -8.98
N VAL A 466 12.60 -25.23 -8.99
CA VAL A 466 12.46 -24.13 -9.95
C VAL A 466 13.62 -23.12 -9.81
N LEU A 467 13.88 -22.67 -8.60
CA LEU A 467 14.95 -21.68 -8.32
C LEU A 467 16.35 -22.21 -8.66
N ALA A 468 16.62 -23.49 -8.35
CA ALA A 468 17.87 -24.17 -8.70
C ALA A 468 18.05 -24.30 -10.21
N SER A 469 16.95 -24.61 -10.92
CA SER A 469 16.94 -24.67 -12.39
C SER A 469 17.30 -23.32 -13.01
N ILE A 470 16.67 -22.24 -12.54
CA ILE A 470 16.98 -20.86 -12.99
C ILE A 470 18.45 -20.51 -12.70
N ALA A 471 18.92 -20.77 -11.48
CA ALA A 471 20.30 -20.47 -11.10
C ALA A 471 21.31 -21.22 -11.98
N THR A 472 21.05 -22.50 -12.28
CA THR A 472 21.87 -23.33 -13.17
C THR A 472 21.86 -22.75 -14.59
N ALA A 473 20.67 -22.44 -15.13
CA ALA A 473 20.51 -21.87 -16.46
C ALA A 473 21.25 -20.54 -16.64
N VAL A 474 21.13 -19.65 -15.67
CA VAL A 474 21.85 -18.35 -15.67
C VAL A 474 23.36 -18.54 -15.61
N GLU A 475 23.86 -19.45 -14.75
CA GLU A 475 25.30 -19.72 -14.63
C GLU A 475 25.86 -20.36 -15.92
N LEU A 476 25.09 -21.22 -16.60
CA LEU A 476 25.49 -21.79 -17.88
C LEU A 476 25.65 -20.71 -18.95
N LEU A 477 24.70 -19.79 -19.09
CA LEU A 477 24.81 -18.68 -20.04
C LEU A 477 25.96 -17.75 -19.71
N ARG A 478 26.20 -17.47 -18.43
CA ARG A 478 27.37 -16.67 -18.00
C ARG A 478 28.67 -17.36 -18.37
N ARG A 479 28.81 -18.65 -18.16
CA ARG A 479 30.00 -19.42 -18.53
C ARG A 479 30.19 -19.50 -20.04
N ASP A 480 29.16 -19.80 -20.79
CA ASP A 480 29.22 -19.79 -22.25
C ASP A 480 29.74 -18.45 -22.78
N ARG A 481 29.21 -17.33 -22.24
CA ARG A 481 29.70 -16.00 -22.61
C ARG A 481 31.17 -15.80 -22.24
N LEU A 482 31.58 -16.19 -21.03
CA LEU A 482 32.99 -16.11 -20.61
C LEU A 482 33.88 -16.98 -21.48
N ASP A 483 33.41 -18.13 -21.90
CA ASP A 483 34.16 -19.06 -22.73
C ASP A 483 34.36 -18.56 -24.16
N ARG A 484 33.52 -17.70 -24.67
CA ARG A 484 33.64 -17.03 -25.98
C ARG A 484 34.56 -15.81 -25.99
N LEU A 485 35.04 -15.35 -24.82
CA LEU A 485 36.00 -14.23 -24.77
C LEU A 485 37.34 -14.64 -25.33
N GLY A 486 37.88 -13.83 -26.25
CA GLY A 486 39.25 -13.98 -26.78
C GLY A 486 40.33 -13.57 -25.78
N GLY A 487 41.62 -13.86 -26.09
CA GLY A 487 42.78 -13.42 -25.29
C GLY A 487 43.01 -14.17 -24.00
N ARG A 488 42.47 -15.37 -23.84
CA ARG A 488 42.65 -16.22 -22.66
C ARG A 488 44.04 -16.86 -22.61
N LEU A 489 44.64 -16.95 -21.40
CA LEU A 489 45.92 -17.65 -21.17
C LEU A 489 45.75 -19.18 -21.20
N ALA A 490 44.56 -19.70 -20.91
CA ALA A 490 44.30 -21.14 -20.91
C ALA A 490 43.33 -21.49 -22.09
N PRO A 491 43.54 -22.65 -22.73
CA PRO A 491 42.64 -23.14 -23.77
C PRO A 491 41.21 -23.34 -23.22
N HIS A 492 40.25 -23.10 -24.07
CA HIS A 492 38.85 -23.41 -23.77
C HIS A 492 38.63 -24.92 -23.71
N SER A 493 38.02 -25.43 -22.65
CA SER A 493 37.77 -26.86 -22.50
C SER A 493 36.66 -27.42 -23.44
N GLY A 494 35.86 -26.53 -24.01
CA GLY A 494 34.79 -26.88 -24.96
C GLY A 494 33.69 -27.80 -24.46
N ALA A 495 33.91 -28.46 -23.34
CA ALA A 495 32.96 -29.46 -22.83
C ALA A 495 31.97 -28.82 -21.85
N LEU A 496 30.68 -29.02 -22.16
CA LEU A 496 29.60 -28.68 -21.23
C LEU A 496 29.75 -29.50 -19.95
N LYS A 497 29.90 -28.79 -18.82
CA LYS A 497 29.85 -29.45 -17.49
C LYS A 497 28.41 -29.82 -17.22
N ARG A 498 28.11 -31.11 -17.06
CA ARG A 498 26.76 -31.60 -16.87
C ARG A 498 26.30 -31.58 -15.42
N ASP A 499 27.21 -31.78 -14.47
CA ASP A 499 26.87 -31.89 -13.06
C ASP A 499 27.20 -30.62 -12.30
N TRP A 500 26.22 -30.14 -11.59
CA TRP A 500 26.25 -28.92 -10.79
C TRP A 500 25.68 -29.18 -9.39
N VAL A 501 26.04 -28.33 -8.46
CA VAL A 501 25.41 -28.23 -7.13
C VAL A 501 24.93 -26.81 -6.94
N VAL A 502 23.67 -26.65 -6.59
CA VAL A 502 23.07 -25.36 -6.29
C VAL A 502 22.81 -25.25 -4.79
N LYS A 503 23.48 -24.31 -4.12
CA LYS A 503 23.19 -23.98 -2.71
C LYS A 503 22.11 -22.94 -2.65
N ILE A 504 21.02 -23.21 -1.88
CA ILE A 504 19.93 -22.28 -1.55
C ILE A 504 19.73 -22.33 -0.03
N GLY A 505 20.04 -21.24 0.67
CA GLY A 505 20.11 -21.27 2.12
C GLY A 505 21.17 -22.27 2.57
N GLU A 506 20.77 -23.26 3.39
CA GLU A 506 21.64 -24.34 3.84
C GLU A 506 21.53 -25.62 2.98
N ASP A 507 20.62 -25.65 2.02
CA ASP A 507 20.40 -26.83 1.17
C ASP A 507 21.35 -26.87 -0.04
N TYR A 508 21.88 -28.03 -0.35
CA TYR A 508 22.71 -28.31 -1.51
C TYR A 508 21.98 -29.28 -2.43
N LEU A 509 21.46 -28.76 -3.52
CA LEU A 509 20.68 -29.51 -4.51
C LEU A 509 21.59 -29.92 -5.68
N SER A 510 21.60 -31.18 -6.05
CA SER A 510 22.29 -31.62 -7.27
C SER A 510 21.48 -31.18 -8.50
N ALA A 511 22.14 -30.69 -9.53
CA ALA A 511 21.52 -30.34 -10.80
C ALA A 511 22.31 -30.99 -11.94
N SER A 512 21.69 -31.94 -12.63
CA SER A 512 22.31 -32.66 -13.74
C SER A 512 21.66 -32.28 -15.06
N ILE A 513 22.45 -31.80 -16.03
CA ILE A 513 21.99 -31.42 -17.36
C ILE A 513 21.88 -32.71 -18.17
N LEU A 514 20.67 -33.02 -18.62
CA LEU A 514 20.37 -34.23 -19.40
C LEU A 514 20.61 -33.98 -20.89
N GLU A 515 19.98 -32.94 -21.43
CA GLU A 515 20.04 -32.58 -22.84
C GLU A 515 19.79 -31.09 -23.03
N GLY A 516 20.10 -30.53 -24.19
CA GLY A 516 19.71 -29.20 -24.61
C GLY A 516 20.82 -28.35 -25.19
N MET A 517 20.46 -27.12 -25.56
CA MET A 517 21.34 -26.14 -26.21
C MET A 517 21.48 -24.88 -25.36
N ILE A 518 22.73 -24.49 -25.09
CA ILE A 518 23.06 -23.23 -24.44
C ILE A 518 23.20 -22.15 -25.51
N SER A 519 22.07 -21.59 -25.91
CA SER A 519 22.00 -20.44 -26.82
C SER A 519 20.81 -19.57 -26.41
N ILE A 520 20.61 -18.42 -27.00
CA ILE A 520 19.46 -17.55 -26.73
C ILE A 520 18.55 -17.58 -27.97
N PRO A 521 17.31 -18.05 -27.87
CA PRO A 521 16.65 -18.61 -26.67
C PRO A 521 17.30 -19.93 -26.21
N MET A 522 17.34 -20.13 -24.88
CA MET A 522 17.87 -21.33 -24.27
C MET A 522 16.75 -22.35 -24.07
N GLU A 523 17.06 -23.63 -24.32
CA GLU A 523 16.19 -24.74 -23.98
C GLU A 523 17.06 -25.90 -23.51
N ILE A 524 16.91 -26.27 -22.23
CA ILE A 524 17.68 -27.36 -21.61
C ILE A 524 16.76 -28.23 -20.76
N ASP A 525 17.03 -29.53 -20.78
CA ASP A 525 16.46 -30.47 -19.82
C ASP A 525 17.45 -30.72 -18.69
N LEU A 526 17.00 -30.58 -17.46
CA LEU A 526 17.80 -30.86 -16.29
C LEU A 526 16.99 -31.62 -15.23
N SER A 527 17.71 -32.32 -14.36
CA SER A 527 17.15 -33.02 -13.20
C SER A 527 17.71 -32.37 -11.92
N ILE A 528 16.85 -32.09 -10.96
CA ILE A 528 17.22 -31.63 -9.62
C ILE A 528 17.05 -32.80 -8.65
N ASP A 529 18.10 -33.10 -7.87
CA ASP A 529 18.18 -34.20 -6.89
C ASP A 529 17.73 -35.57 -7.44
N GLY A 530 18.06 -35.86 -8.70
CA GLY A 530 17.64 -37.10 -9.37
C GLY A 530 16.15 -37.22 -9.64
N GLY A 531 15.41 -36.12 -9.50
CA GLY A 531 13.98 -36.02 -9.79
C GLY A 531 13.68 -36.13 -11.30
N LYS A 532 12.41 -35.91 -11.66
CA LYS A 532 11.98 -35.91 -13.06
C LYS A 532 12.66 -34.77 -13.83
N ALA A 533 12.90 -35.01 -15.12
CA ALA A 533 13.39 -33.98 -16.02
C ALA A 533 12.48 -32.76 -16.03
N LEU A 534 13.06 -31.57 -15.93
CA LEU A 534 12.45 -30.26 -16.04
C LEU A 534 13.00 -29.57 -17.28
N THR A 535 12.17 -29.26 -18.25
CA THR A 535 12.55 -28.41 -19.37
C THR A 535 12.56 -26.97 -18.93
N VAL A 536 13.69 -26.31 -19.10
CA VAL A 536 13.90 -24.88 -18.83
C VAL A 536 14.05 -24.16 -20.15
N SER A 537 13.13 -23.22 -20.42
CA SER A 537 13.16 -22.40 -21.63
C SER A 537 13.11 -20.92 -21.27
N SER A 538 14.03 -20.12 -21.84
CA SER A 538 14.11 -18.68 -21.58
C SER A 538 14.90 -17.95 -22.69
N ASP A 539 14.52 -16.72 -22.95
CA ASP A 539 15.28 -15.76 -23.78
C ASP A 539 16.11 -14.77 -22.98
N TRP A 540 16.22 -14.98 -21.65
CA TRP A 540 16.97 -14.13 -20.73
C TRP A 540 18.44 -13.97 -21.18
N ARG A 541 18.94 -12.75 -21.02
CA ARG A 541 20.33 -12.40 -21.36
C ARG A 541 21.06 -11.86 -20.13
N PRO A 542 22.38 -12.13 -20.01
CA PRO A 542 23.20 -11.52 -18.95
C PRO A 542 23.10 -9.99 -18.99
N GLY A 543 22.56 -9.43 -17.91
CA GLY A 543 22.27 -8.01 -17.76
C GLY A 543 20.77 -7.70 -17.61
N ASP A 544 19.88 -8.58 -18.06
CA ASP A 544 18.46 -8.45 -17.83
C ASP A 544 18.14 -8.62 -16.34
N LEU A 545 17.27 -7.75 -15.81
CA LEU A 545 16.90 -7.74 -14.40
C LEU A 545 15.85 -8.80 -14.07
N ILE A 546 15.05 -9.19 -15.06
CA ILE A 546 13.97 -10.16 -14.94
C ILE A 546 14.30 -11.37 -15.83
N TRP A 547 14.35 -12.52 -15.20
CA TRP A 547 14.34 -13.80 -15.91
C TRP A 547 12.90 -14.16 -16.23
N ARG A 548 12.58 -14.29 -17.52
CA ARG A 548 11.29 -14.78 -18.00
C ARG A 548 11.46 -16.08 -18.75
N GLY A 549 10.56 -17.03 -18.49
CA GLY A 549 10.62 -18.31 -19.14
C GLY A 549 9.70 -19.35 -18.51
N THR A 550 9.99 -20.62 -18.81
CA THR A 550 9.30 -21.75 -18.22
C THR A 550 10.28 -22.70 -17.55
N VAL A 551 9.87 -23.32 -16.44
CA VAL A 551 10.55 -24.41 -15.76
C VAL A 551 9.54 -25.52 -15.55
N GLY A 552 9.62 -26.58 -16.37
CA GLY A 552 8.59 -27.60 -16.45
C GLY A 552 7.22 -26.99 -16.78
N LYS A 553 6.26 -27.14 -15.88
CA LYS A 553 4.90 -26.57 -16.03
C LYS A 553 4.78 -25.10 -15.58
N HIS A 554 5.78 -24.58 -14.90
CA HIS A 554 5.71 -23.23 -14.30
C HIS A 554 6.15 -22.17 -15.30
N ARG A 555 5.28 -21.20 -15.55
CA ARG A 555 5.68 -19.91 -16.14
C ARG A 555 6.24 -19.05 -15.03
N VAL A 556 7.43 -18.49 -15.23
CA VAL A 556 8.17 -17.76 -14.21
C VAL A 556 8.61 -16.42 -14.75
N ALA A 557 8.35 -15.37 -13.96
CA ALA A 557 9.02 -14.09 -14.02
C ALA A 557 9.74 -13.92 -12.68
N ALA A 558 11.06 -13.86 -12.65
CA ALA A 558 11.83 -13.77 -11.41
C ALA A 558 12.91 -12.68 -11.52
N GLN A 559 13.06 -11.88 -10.50
CA GLN A 559 14.13 -10.90 -10.46
C GLN A 559 15.48 -11.58 -10.22
N ILE A 560 16.47 -11.24 -11.02
CA ILE A 560 17.83 -11.77 -10.92
C ILE A 560 18.79 -10.64 -10.57
N ARG A 561 19.49 -10.80 -9.45
CA ARG A 561 20.54 -9.86 -9.01
C ARG A 561 21.84 -10.61 -8.79
N PRO A 562 22.92 -10.25 -9.49
CA PRO A 562 24.26 -10.78 -9.17
C PRO A 562 24.65 -10.39 -7.72
N VAL A 563 25.12 -11.36 -6.97
CA VAL A 563 25.74 -11.19 -5.66
C VAL A 563 27.10 -11.87 -5.64
N ALA A 564 27.85 -11.71 -4.54
CA ALA A 564 29.13 -12.38 -4.41
C ALA A 564 28.98 -13.89 -4.53
N ASN A 565 29.63 -14.48 -5.56
CA ASN A 565 29.63 -15.90 -5.90
C ASN A 565 28.24 -16.53 -6.15
N GLY A 566 27.23 -15.75 -6.57
CA GLY A 566 25.90 -16.29 -6.80
C GLY A 566 24.92 -15.28 -7.38
N LEU A 567 23.65 -15.59 -7.20
CA LEU A 567 22.51 -14.81 -7.63
C LEU A 567 21.53 -14.64 -6.47
N ARG A 568 21.02 -13.45 -6.26
CA ARG A 568 19.78 -13.27 -5.52
C ARG A 568 18.62 -13.41 -6.50
N ILE A 569 17.71 -14.33 -6.22
CA ILE A 569 16.53 -14.60 -7.02
C ILE A 569 15.31 -14.23 -6.16
N ALA A 570 14.48 -13.30 -6.65
CA ALA A 570 13.19 -12.98 -6.02
C ALA A 570 12.04 -13.46 -6.90
N TRP A 571 11.13 -14.22 -6.30
CA TRP A 571 9.96 -14.83 -6.96
C TRP A 571 8.88 -15.15 -5.94
N LYS A 572 7.62 -14.76 -6.21
CA LYS A 572 6.46 -15.04 -5.35
C LYS A 572 6.64 -14.63 -3.88
N GLY A 573 7.29 -13.49 -3.65
CA GLY A 573 7.59 -12.99 -2.31
C GLY A 573 8.81 -13.62 -1.64
N MET A 574 9.35 -14.71 -2.18
CA MET A 574 10.61 -15.31 -1.74
C MET A 574 11.79 -14.46 -2.24
N SER A 575 12.86 -14.38 -1.46
CA SER A 575 14.14 -13.80 -1.88
C SER A 575 15.26 -14.70 -1.39
N VAL A 576 15.88 -15.43 -2.30
CA VAL A 576 16.92 -16.42 -1.99
C VAL A 576 18.23 -16.08 -2.65
N THR A 577 19.35 -16.41 -1.99
CA THR A 577 20.67 -16.45 -2.62
C THR A 577 20.92 -17.86 -3.13
N ALA A 578 21.05 -18.01 -4.44
CA ALA A 578 21.37 -19.26 -5.09
C ALA A 578 22.80 -19.23 -5.63
N ARG A 579 23.60 -20.26 -5.34
CA ARG A 579 24.98 -20.42 -5.82
C ARG A 579 25.12 -21.70 -6.61
N ALA A 580 25.14 -21.60 -7.93
CA ALA A 580 25.41 -22.74 -8.81
C ALA A 580 26.90 -22.97 -8.92
N MET A 581 27.38 -24.13 -8.48
CA MET A 581 28.78 -24.48 -8.33
C MET A 581 29.10 -25.84 -8.98
N LEU A 582 30.35 -26.04 -9.39
CA LEU A 582 30.79 -27.38 -9.72
C LEU A 582 30.87 -28.25 -8.45
N PRO A 583 30.69 -29.58 -8.53
CA PRO A 583 30.69 -30.47 -7.36
C PRO A 583 31.93 -30.27 -6.44
N ARG A 584 33.13 -30.16 -7.02
CA ARG A 584 34.34 -29.91 -6.25
C ARG A 584 34.34 -28.57 -5.52
N THR A 585 33.77 -27.54 -6.13
CA THR A 585 33.62 -26.21 -5.48
C THR A 585 32.66 -26.28 -4.31
N ALA A 586 31.57 -27.01 -4.44
CA ALA A 586 30.58 -27.21 -3.37
C ALA A 586 31.19 -28.01 -2.19
N GLU A 587 32.03 -28.99 -2.44
CA GLU A 587 32.78 -29.69 -1.37
C GLU A 587 33.68 -28.73 -0.57
N LEU A 588 34.37 -27.82 -1.25
CA LEU A 588 35.25 -26.84 -0.61
C LEU A 588 34.45 -25.75 0.11
N GLU A 589 33.34 -25.35 -0.45
CA GLU A 589 32.46 -24.34 0.15
C GLU A 589 31.88 -24.79 1.51
N ARG A 590 31.57 -26.08 1.66
CA ARG A 590 31.16 -26.67 2.95
C ARG A 590 32.20 -26.55 4.07
N LEU A 591 33.46 -26.34 3.72
CA LEU A 591 34.55 -26.16 4.67
C LEU A 591 34.78 -24.69 5.06
N MET A 592 34.09 -23.76 4.43
CA MET A 592 34.21 -22.33 4.75
C MET A 592 33.62 -22.03 6.12
N PRO A 593 34.30 -21.28 6.99
CA PRO A 593 33.76 -20.89 8.28
C PRO A 593 32.58 -19.91 8.10
N GLU A 594 31.59 -20.05 8.96
CA GLU A 594 30.49 -19.11 9.02
C GLU A 594 30.97 -17.74 9.51
N LYS A 595 30.51 -16.69 8.83
CA LYS A 595 30.81 -15.32 9.24
C LYS A 595 29.80 -14.89 10.32
N VAL A 596 30.29 -14.75 11.55
CA VAL A 596 29.50 -14.26 12.67
C VAL A 596 29.17 -12.77 12.49
N ALA A 597 27.91 -12.39 12.65
CA ALA A 597 27.51 -10.99 12.63
C ALA A 597 28.13 -10.22 13.82
N PRO A 598 28.41 -8.91 13.67
CA PRO A 598 28.85 -8.08 14.80
C PRO A 598 27.83 -8.09 15.93
N ASP A 599 28.28 -8.15 17.17
CA ASP A 599 27.41 -8.01 18.34
C ASP A 599 27.02 -6.54 18.53
N THR A 600 25.76 -6.23 18.29
CA THR A 600 25.18 -4.88 18.48
C THR A 600 24.31 -4.79 19.73
N SER A 601 24.35 -5.80 20.61
CA SER A 601 23.46 -5.89 21.78
C SER A 601 23.65 -4.76 22.81
N LYS A 602 24.75 -4.03 22.71
CA LYS A 602 25.05 -2.86 23.55
C LYS A 602 24.79 -1.50 22.86
N LEU A 603 24.10 -1.51 21.74
CA LEU A 603 23.80 -0.30 20.98
C LEU A 603 22.28 -0.16 20.79
N LEU A 604 21.75 1.04 21.00
CA LEU A 604 20.45 1.39 20.45
C LEU A 604 20.68 2.04 19.10
N LEU A 605 20.28 1.33 18.05
CA LEU A 605 20.38 1.80 16.68
C LEU A 605 19.07 2.46 16.24
N CYS A 606 19.17 3.48 15.38
CA CYS A 606 18.02 4.10 14.78
C CYS A 606 17.37 3.12 13.79
N PRO A 607 16.13 2.68 14.01
CA PRO A 607 15.52 1.63 13.19
C PRO A 607 15.09 2.11 11.81
N MET A 608 14.91 3.42 11.64
CA MET A 608 14.44 4.05 10.41
C MET A 608 15.08 5.44 10.28
N PRO A 609 15.29 5.97 9.06
CA PRO A 609 15.72 7.37 8.91
C PRO A 609 14.62 8.28 9.46
N GLY A 610 14.97 9.21 10.35
CA GLY A 610 13.95 10.06 10.96
C GLY A 610 14.51 11.14 11.87
N LEU A 611 13.59 11.94 12.43
CA LEU A 611 13.88 12.99 13.38
C LEU A 611 13.76 12.44 14.80
N VAL A 612 14.76 12.65 15.65
CA VAL A 612 14.66 12.37 17.09
C VAL A 612 13.70 13.37 17.72
N VAL A 613 12.53 12.91 18.13
CA VAL A 613 11.52 13.74 18.80
C VAL A 613 11.89 13.95 20.27
N SER A 614 12.28 12.87 20.96
CA SER A 614 12.66 12.91 22.36
C SER A 614 13.64 11.80 22.72
N ILE A 615 14.47 12.06 23.76
CA ILE A 615 15.25 11.06 24.47
C ILE A 615 14.76 11.08 25.92
N ALA A 616 14.30 9.93 26.40
CA ALA A 616 13.60 9.80 27.69
C ALA A 616 14.55 9.46 28.85
N VAL A 617 15.84 9.22 28.58
CA VAL A 617 16.82 8.74 29.55
C VAL A 617 18.08 9.60 29.54
N ALA A 618 18.89 9.47 30.59
CA ALA A 618 20.16 10.19 30.76
C ALA A 618 21.35 9.21 30.84
N GLU A 619 22.56 9.71 30.57
CA GLU A 619 23.80 8.95 30.76
C GLU A 619 23.94 8.53 32.24
N GLY A 620 24.33 7.29 32.48
CA GLY A 620 24.42 6.69 33.81
C GLY A 620 23.11 6.14 34.37
N GLN A 621 21.99 6.33 33.70
CA GLN A 621 20.68 5.83 34.14
C GLN A 621 20.57 4.32 33.94
N GLU A 622 20.06 3.62 34.98
CA GLU A 622 19.56 2.25 34.84
C GLU A 622 18.17 2.29 34.18
N VAL A 623 17.95 1.45 33.18
CA VAL A 623 16.68 1.27 32.49
C VAL A 623 16.21 -0.17 32.58
N LYS A 624 14.90 -0.36 32.70
CA LYS A 624 14.26 -1.68 32.76
C LYS A 624 13.73 -2.11 31.41
N ALA A 625 13.64 -3.42 31.19
CA ALA A 625 13.01 -3.97 30.00
C ALA A 625 11.61 -3.36 29.78
N GLY A 626 11.34 -2.89 28.55
CA GLY A 626 10.10 -2.20 28.19
C GLY A 626 10.07 -0.70 28.45
N GLU A 627 11.06 -0.13 29.17
CA GLU A 627 11.15 1.32 29.42
C GLU A 627 11.44 2.08 28.11
N THR A 628 10.80 3.25 27.95
CA THR A 628 11.00 4.08 26.77
C THR A 628 12.37 4.76 26.82
N LEU A 629 13.15 4.63 25.75
CA LEU A 629 14.49 5.19 25.61
C LEU A 629 14.49 6.44 24.75
N ALA A 630 13.87 6.38 23.59
CA ALA A 630 13.80 7.47 22.62
C ALA A 630 12.54 7.36 21.75
N VAL A 631 12.15 8.49 21.15
CA VAL A 631 11.09 8.53 20.12
C VAL A 631 11.69 9.10 18.86
N VAL A 632 11.52 8.38 17.75
CA VAL A 632 11.95 8.81 16.40
C VAL A 632 10.72 8.92 15.51
N GLU A 633 10.58 10.04 14.80
CA GLU A 633 9.49 10.28 13.84
C GLU A 633 10.01 10.25 12.41
N ALA A 634 9.29 9.54 11.53
CA ALA A 634 9.43 9.63 10.08
C ALA A 634 8.06 9.45 9.41
N MET A 635 7.78 10.18 8.33
CA MET A 635 6.56 10.05 7.52
C MET A 635 5.27 10.07 8.36
N LYS A 636 5.22 10.94 9.39
CA LYS A 636 4.10 11.07 10.35
C LYS A 636 3.89 9.84 11.26
N MET A 637 4.86 8.94 11.31
CA MET A 637 4.87 7.80 12.21
C MET A 637 5.89 8.02 13.32
N GLU A 638 5.41 8.00 14.57
CA GLU A 638 6.29 8.00 15.74
C GLU A 638 6.62 6.55 16.11
N ASN A 639 7.90 6.26 16.25
CA ASN A 639 8.39 4.99 16.73
C ASN A 639 9.02 5.15 18.12
N VAL A 640 8.41 4.50 19.11
CA VAL A 640 8.88 4.52 20.49
C VAL A 640 9.86 3.37 20.68
N LEU A 641 11.15 3.72 20.85
CA LEU A 641 12.22 2.77 21.09
C LEU A 641 12.29 2.44 22.59
N ARG A 642 12.27 1.15 22.90
CA ARG A 642 12.23 0.65 24.30
C ARG A 642 13.43 -0.23 24.60
N ALA A 643 13.81 -0.28 25.87
CA ALA A 643 14.82 -1.22 26.34
C ALA A 643 14.32 -2.67 26.16
N GLU A 644 15.10 -3.51 25.49
CA GLU A 644 14.81 -4.94 25.31
C GLU A 644 15.08 -5.75 26.58
N ARG A 645 15.97 -5.26 27.43
CA ARG A 645 16.40 -5.87 28.70
C ARG A 645 16.83 -4.78 29.67
N ASP A 646 17.12 -5.17 30.92
CA ASP A 646 17.71 -4.26 31.91
C ASP A 646 19.13 -3.87 31.48
N LEU A 647 19.40 -2.58 31.40
CA LEU A 647 20.66 -2.01 30.86
C LEU A 647 21.03 -0.74 31.64
N VAL A 648 22.27 -0.28 31.49
CA VAL A 648 22.73 1.04 31.97
C VAL A 648 23.14 1.85 30.76
N VAL A 649 22.60 3.06 30.62
CA VAL A 649 22.97 3.99 29.54
C VAL A 649 24.39 4.49 29.79
N SER A 650 25.34 4.15 28.90
CA SER A 650 26.72 4.60 29.03
C SER A 650 26.98 5.91 28.30
N LYS A 651 26.33 6.14 27.16
CA LYS A 651 26.52 7.34 26.35
C LYS A 651 25.31 7.65 25.48
N LEU A 652 25.01 8.94 25.32
CA LEU A 652 24.03 9.44 24.36
C LEU A 652 24.76 10.03 23.15
N ASN A 653 24.51 9.47 21.94
CA ASN A 653 25.12 9.91 20.69
C ASN A 653 24.19 10.80 19.85
N ALA A 654 22.93 10.96 20.25
CA ALA A 654 21.93 11.78 19.58
C ALA A 654 21.18 12.64 20.59
N LYS A 655 20.54 13.73 20.13
CA LYS A 655 19.69 14.64 20.90
C LYS A 655 18.40 14.94 20.16
N PRO A 656 17.35 15.43 20.86
CA PRO A 656 16.12 15.88 20.21
C PRO A 656 16.41 16.92 19.11
N GLY A 657 15.78 16.77 17.96
CA GLY A 657 15.98 17.60 16.77
C GLY A 657 17.05 17.08 15.78
N ASP A 658 17.81 16.04 16.13
CA ASP A 658 18.77 15.44 15.20
C ASP A 658 18.05 14.58 14.17
N SER A 659 18.48 14.67 12.90
CA SER A 659 18.04 13.77 11.82
C SER A 659 19.05 12.63 11.71
N LEU A 660 18.59 11.40 11.88
CA LEU A 660 19.42 10.21 11.89
C LEU A 660 19.15 9.33 10.67
N ALA A 661 20.20 8.70 10.16
CA ALA A 661 20.08 7.63 9.18
C ALA A 661 19.72 6.30 9.87
N VAL A 662 19.30 5.32 9.08
CA VAL A 662 19.12 3.94 9.53
C VAL A 662 20.44 3.42 10.12
N ASP A 663 20.34 2.65 11.21
CA ASP A 663 21.46 2.07 11.95
C ASP A 663 22.46 3.09 12.57
N ALA A 664 22.12 4.41 12.54
CA ALA A 664 22.87 5.38 13.32
C ALA A 664 22.74 5.08 14.82
N VAL A 665 23.83 5.16 15.56
CA VAL A 665 23.84 4.88 17.01
C VAL A 665 23.17 6.03 17.75
N ILE A 666 22.05 5.76 18.43
CA ILE A 666 21.33 6.72 19.28
C ILE A 666 21.99 6.78 20.66
N MET A 667 22.24 5.61 21.25
CA MET A 667 22.90 5.48 22.56
C MET A 667 23.64 4.16 22.69
N GLU A 668 24.56 4.14 23.63
CA GLU A 668 25.38 2.98 23.98
C GLU A 668 25.05 2.52 25.41
N PHE A 669 25.14 1.22 25.66
CA PHE A 669 24.89 0.59 26.94
C PHE A 669 26.17 -0.05 27.51
N ALA A 670 26.29 -0.05 28.82
CA ALA A 670 27.43 -0.66 29.53
C ALA A 670 27.41 -2.22 29.50
#